data_1076e3214f621ca4ad5e391531080202
#
_entry.id   1076e3214f621ca4ad5e391531080202
#
_cell.length_a   1.000
_cell.length_b   1.000
_cell.length_c   1.000
_cell.angle_alpha   90.00
_cell.angle_beta   90.00
_cell.angle_gamma   90.00
#
_symmetry.space_group_name_H-M   'P 1'
#
loop_
_entity.id
_entity.type
_entity.pdbx_description
1 polymer ?
#
loop_
_entity_poly.entity_id
_entity_poly.type
_entity_poly.pdbx_seq_one_letter_code
_entity_poly.pdbx_strand_id
1 'polypeptide(L)'
;MLLGVGVCGYAAPAPDAKSEAVEKSRKDRVPMPAGWSPEDQVKAEEEAKKAYPFVKDVLMEDLPLRQQRLREMGLGLKDVKHSYMLLDSPYVDTYERKYGPVRFMHAKHAAALDGDCAACHHFRPADEKSPEAVACRACHQDNRQENGKERIGLKAAYHMQCMNCHEKMKKGPVSCEGCHDKRPVDHKELVKLPENPTPQQVTRECLRCHEQAGEDMLTTAHWLWRGPSPYTVEHRKSVMSGKGTTTLNNFCLSAISNEKRCTSCHAGYGWKDDTFDFSNQENMDCLVCHDTTGSYKKAPPAAGMPDPKVDMVYVAKNVGPTSRKTCGVCHFSGGGGDAVKHADMSAQLYWPDRNCDVHMGGYDFQCVECHKTRNHKISGRSTSVPVAEGSRACEDCHTSKPHYGDSLLDHHLNKHCETVACNTCHSPIYSKCAATKTWWDWSTAGDKQREVHKDKYGKPDYNWMKGDFRWKEASQPVYEWFNGFMERRLLGDLIEPEAKGFRPGEHPTPAQKAAMTVTDITRPVGSFGDPRSKITPFKIMAGIQPADAEYRYLLVPHLFPYGKDDVSAFWKGTDWQSAFKEGMAKAGLPYSGKYMWVATNMYWRIEHEVMPKEHALSCAQCHDSLKGEKTCDRCHQDARDGRFRELTEKGADFELLRMMGRDVGDLIGKTDYIDFKKLGYKGDPILYGGRFTRLPLGQRPEKR
;
A
#
# COMPACT_ATOMS: atom_id res chain seq x y z
N MET A 1 -13.54 43.08 38.74
CA MET A 1 -12.15 42.60 38.74
C MET A 1 -11.83 42.08 37.36
N LEU A 2 -11.20 42.91 36.56
CA LEU A 2 -10.73 42.59 35.19
C LEU A 2 -9.29 42.04 35.33
N LEU A 3 -9.07 40.81 34.88
CA LEU A 3 -7.74 40.25 34.69
C LEU A 3 -7.37 40.35 33.23
N GLY A 4 -6.42 41.24 32.94
CA GLY A 4 -5.85 41.44 31.63
C GLY A 4 -4.93 40.29 31.23
N VAL A 5 -5.11 39.79 30.01
CA VAL A 5 -4.19 38.87 29.33
C VAL A 5 -3.12 39.72 28.68
N GLY A 6 -1.92 39.68 29.21
CA GLY A 6 -0.75 40.33 28.63
C GLY A 6 -0.31 39.65 27.34
N VAL A 7 -0.41 40.38 26.25
CA VAL A 7 0.21 40.02 24.98
C VAL A 7 1.70 40.37 25.08
N CYS A 8 2.57 39.35 25.17
CA CYS A 8 4.01 39.54 24.99
C CYS A 8 4.28 39.94 23.54
N GLY A 9 4.41 41.24 23.30
CA GLY A 9 4.96 41.77 22.05
C GLY A 9 6.44 41.48 21.96
N TYR A 10 6.84 40.64 21.04
CA TYR A 10 8.25 40.55 20.61
C TYR A 10 8.57 41.81 19.81
N ALA A 11 9.35 42.71 20.41
CA ALA A 11 9.95 43.82 19.68
C ALA A 11 10.95 43.28 18.64
N ALA A 12 10.77 43.61 17.38
CA ALA A 12 11.73 43.32 16.33
C ALA A 12 13.06 44.04 16.62
N PRO A 13 14.20 43.37 16.53
CA PRO A 13 15.50 44.03 16.69
C PRO A 13 15.78 44.97 15.51
N ALA A 14 16.53 46.03 15.76
CA ALA A 14 16.86 47.09 14.81
C ALA A 14 17.47 46.56 13.48
N PRO A 15 17.18 47.22 12.35
CA PRO A 15 17.47 46.69 10.99
C PRO A 15 18.94 46.53 10.66
N ASP A 16 19.84 47.29 11.29
CA ASP A 16 21.19 47.46 10.77
C ASP A 16 22.18 46.36 11.13
N ALA A 17 22.12 45.78 12.32
CA ALA A 17 23.04 44.73 12.73
C ALA A 17 22.75 43.36 12.10
N LYS A 18 21.49 43.13 11.70
CA LYS A 18 21.05 41.88 11.02
C LYS A 18 21.37 41.90 9.54
N SER A 19 21.34 43.06 8.89
CA SER A 19 21.66 43.20 7.46
C SER A 19 23.11 42.89 7.17
N GLU A 20 24.06 43.37 7.99
CA GLU A 20 25.49 43.07 7.82
C GLU A 20 25.84 41.59 8.07
N ALA A 21 25.23 40.97 9.08
CA ALA A 21 25.46 39.55 9.37
C ALA A 21 24.86 38.62 8.26
N VAL A 22 23.71 39.02 7.72
CA VAL A 22 23.07 38.33 6.59
C VAL A 22 23.85 38.56 5.30
N GLU A 23 24.36 39.73 5.05
CA GLU A 23 25.17 40.04 3.87
C GLU A 23 26.53 39.35 3.90
N LYS A 24 27.16 39.26 5.07
CA LYS A 24 28.38 38.47 5.28
C LYS A 24 28.13 36.97 5.11
N SER A 25 27.06 36.44 5.68
CA SER A 25 26.61 35.07 5.52
C SER A 25 26.21 34.70 4.05
N ARG A 26 25.79 35.69 3.28
CA ARG A 26 25.43 35.55 1.87
C ARG A 26 26.65 35.46 0.95
N LYS A 27 27.66 36.30 1.17
CA LYS A 27 28.92 36.24 0.42
C LYS A 27 29.63 34.92 0.58
N ASP A 28 29.38 34.24 1.71
CA ASP A 28 29.98 32.95 2.04
C ASP A 28 29.16 31.73 1.55
N ARG A 29 27.95 31.92 1.00
CA ARG A 29 26.96 30.82 0.75
C ARG A 29 26.56 30.59 -0.69
N VAL A 30 26.88 31.47 -1.63
CA VAL A 30 26.43 31.29 -3.04
C VAL A 30 27.65 30.91 -3.89
N PRO A 31 27.83 29.61 -4.17
CA PRO A 31 28.86 29.19 -5.11
C PRO A 31 28.37 29.45 -6.54
N MET A 32 29.32 29.91 -7.35
CA MET A 32 29.09 30.15 -8.78
C MET A 32 29.07 28.85 -9.58
N PRO A 33 28.26 28.76 -10.64
CA PRO A 33 28.42 27.73 -11.67
C PRO A 33 29.84 27.81 -12.26
N ALA A 34 30.44 26.69 -12.62
CA ALA A 34 31.74 26.67 -13.24
C ALA A 34 31.75 27.52 -14.53
N GLY A 35 32.70 28.48 -14.61
CA GLY A 35 32.82 29.37 -15.75
C GLY A 35 32.16 30.76 -15.60
N TRP A 36 31.51 31.07 -14.49
CA TRP A 36 30.92 32.39 -14.24
C TRP A 36 31.95 33.36 -13.64
N SER A 37 31.88 34.61 -14.10
CA SER A 37 32.69 35.70 -13.53
C SER A 37 32.00 36.29 -12.28
N PRO A 38 32.73 37.06 -11.44
CA PRO A 38 32.11 37.81 -10.35
C PRO A 38 30.99 38.77 -10.80
N GLU A 39 31.13 39.29 -12.02
CA GLU A 39 30.11 40.18 -12.63
C GLU A 39 28.84 39.42 -13.00
N ASP A 40 28.94 38.18 -13.50
CA ASP A 40 27.80 37.32 -13.76
C ASP A 40 27.07 36.97 -12.46
N GLN A 41 27.81 36.85 -11.34
CA GLN A 41 27.19 36.61 -10.03
C GLN A 41 26.35 37.82 -9.59
N VAL A 42 26.93 39.01 -9.65
CA VAL A 42 26.23 40.24 -9.26
C VAL A 42 24.98 40.42 -10.11
N LYS A 43 25.10 40.21 -11.40
CA LYS A 43 23.99 40.32 -12.33
C LYS A 43 22.87 39.27 -12.03
N ALA A 44 23.24 38.01 -11.80
CA ALA A 44 22.29 36.97 -11.43
C ALA A 44 21.61 37.23 -10.07
N GLU A 45 22.35 37.78 -9.09
CA GLU A 45 21.78 38.19 -7.81
C GLU A 45 20.82 39.37 -7.93
N GLU A 46 21.12 40.34 -8.79
CA GLU A 46 20.24 41.48 -9.07
C GLU A 46 19.01 41.05 -9.83
N GLU A 47 19.15 40.15 -10.78
CA GLU A 47 18.04 39.55 -11.52
C GLU A 47 17.16 38.68 -10.62
N ALA A 48 17.77 37.88 -9.74
CA ALA A 48 17.06 37.11 -8.73
C ALA A 48 16.31 38.03 -7.73
N LYS A 49 16.88 39.17 -7.35
CA LYS A 49 16.24 40.18 -6.51
C LYS A 49 15.05 40.84 -7.20
N LYS A 50 15.10 41.03 -8.52
CA LYS A 50 13.97 41.54 -9.31
C LYS A 50 12.84 40.50 -9.44
N ALA A 51 13.19 39.26 -9.76
CA ALA A 51 12.25 38.16 -9.93
C ALA A 51 11.64 37.69 -8.57
N TYR A 52 12.41 37.81 -7.49
CA TYR A 52 12.03 37.38 -6.15
C TYR A 52 12.47 38.42 -5.10
N PRO A 53 11.75 39.54 -4.96
CA PRO A 53 12.15 40.65 -4.07
C PRO A 53 12.24 40.26 -2.59
N PHE A 54 11.74 39.09 -2.22
CA PHE A 54 11.73 38.52 -0.86
C PHE A 54 12.80 37.45 -0.61
N VAL A 55 13.61 37.08 -1.62
CA VAL A 55 14.74 36.12 -1.42
C VAL A 55 15.82 36.66 -0.48
N LYS A 56 15.72 37.93 -0.10
CA LYS A 56 16.67 38.57 0.80
C LYS A 56 16.96 37.84 2.09
N ASP A 57 15.97 37.13 2.61
CA ASP A 57 16.09 36.51 3.92
C ASP A 57 15.72 35.02 3.82
N VAL A 58 16.69 34.23 3.46
CA VAL A 58 16.60 32.73 3.52
C VAL A 58 16.42 32.24 4.96
N LEU A 59 16.21 33.12 5.91
CA LEU A 59 15.92 32.81 7.29
C LEU A 59 14.43 32.55 7.43
N MET A 60 14.09 31.37 7.94
CA MET A 60 12.71 30.89 8.17
C MET A 60 11.91 31.76 9.17
N GLU A 61 12.52 32.83 9.68
CA GLU A 61 11.91 33.72 10.67
C GLU A 61 10.67 34.45 10.15
N ASP A 62 10.66 34.80 8.84
CA ASP A 62 9.56 35.51 8.20
C ASP A 62 8.68 34.63 7.30
N LEU A 63 8.70 33.33 7.54
CA LEU A 63 7.97 32.36 6.71
C LEU A 63 6.49 32.70 6.47
N PRO A 64 5.69 33.09 7.49
CA PRO A 64 4.28 33.47 7.27
C PRO A 64 4.12 34.66 6.35
N LEU A 65 4.96 35.67 6.47
CA LEU A 65 4.93 36.87 5.63
C LEU A 65 5.33 36.55 4.19
N ARG A 66 6.33 35.68 4.02
CA ARG A 66 6.77 35.20 2.69
C ARG A 66 5.66 34.40 2.00
N GLN A 67 4.97 33.54 2.73
CA GLN A 67 3.85 32.77 2.23
C GLN A 67 2.69 33.65 1.79
N GLN A 68 2.41 34.71 2.54
CA GLN A 68 1.40 35.69 2.17
C GLN A 68 1.77 36.41 0.87
N ARG A 69 3.02 36.89 0.74
CA ARG A 69 3.51 37.55 -0.48
C ARG A 69 3.47 36.66 -1.70
N LEU A 70 3.83 35.38 -1.55
CA LEU A 70 3.74 34.41 -2.64
C LEU A 70 2.32 34.23 -3.14
N ARG A 71 1.35 34.18 -2.22
CA ARG A 71 -0.07 34.15 -2.58
C ARG A 71 -0.53 35.39 -3.31
N GLU A 72 -0.14 36.57 -2.81
CA GLU A 72 -0.44 37.87 -3.42
C GLU A 72 0.15 38.00 -4.83
N MET A 73 1.30 37.37 -5.08
CA MET A 73 1.99 37.37 -6.40
C MET A 73 1.48 36.24 -7.33
N GLY A 74 0.50 35.45 -6.91
CA GLY A 74 0.02 34.31 -7.70
C GLY A 74 1.06 33.19 -7.88
N LEU A 75 2.14 33.23 -7.13
CA LEU A 75 3.17 32.21 -7.11
C LEU A 75 2.81 31.19 -6.03
N GLY A 76 2.47 30.01 -6.42
CA GLY A 76 2.05 28.92 -5.53
C GLY A 76 2.47 27.57 -6.07
N LEU A 77 1.89 26.52 -5.49
CA LEU A 77 2.17 25.12 -5.78
C LEU A 77 1.86 24.66 -7.23
N LYS A 78 1.46 25.58 -8.12
CA LYS A 78 0.95 25.29 -9.48
C LYS A 78 1.92 24.44 -10.32
N ASP A 79 3.24 24.52 -10.05
CA ASP A 79 4.27 23.97 -10.92
C ASP A 79 5.22 22.96 -10.25
N VAL A 80 4.78 22.25 -9.19
CA VAL A 80 5.60 21.21 -8.58
C VAL A 80 5.69 20.00 -9.51
N LYS A 81 6.73 19.96 -10.36
CA LYS A 81 6.92 18.91 -11.37
C LYS A 81 7.24 17.54 -10.78
N HIS A 82 7.87 17.47 -9.63
CA HIS A 82 8.33 16.23 -9.02
C HIS A 82 7.78 16.10 -7.61
N SER A 83 6.82 15.18 -7.41
CA SER A 83 6.26 14.91 -6.08
C SER A 83 7.23 14.16 -5.17
N TYR A 84 8.11 13.37 -5.75
CA TYR A 84 9.09 12.51 -5.06
C TYR A 84 10.42 12.51 -5.81
N MET A 85 11.52 12.50 -5.07
CA MET A 85 12.89 12.44 -5.62
C MET A 85 13.77 11.56 -4.74
N LEU A 86 14.71 10.87 -5.37
CA LEU A 86 15.82 10.21 -4.70
C LEU A 86 17.02 11.17 -4.71
N LEU A 87 17.38 11.68 -3.53
CA LEU A 87 18.56 12.52 -3.40
C LEU A 87 19.78 11.62 -3.25
N ASP A 88 20.49 11.45 -4.34
CA ASP A 88 21.75 10.73 -4.44
C ASP A 88 22.75 11.53 -5.25
N SER A 89 24.02 11.23 -5.10
CA SER A 89 25.08 11.90 -5.84
C SER A 89 26.21 10.94 -6.18
N PRO A 90 26.53 10.79 -7.45
CA PRO A 90 27.68 9.99 -7.88
C PRO A 90 29.01 10.56 -7.35
N TYR A 91 29.09 11.86 -7.05
CA TYR A 91 30.30 12.50 -6.51
C TYR A 91 30.63 12.06 -5.07
N VAL A 92 29.64 11.54 -4.34
CA VAL A 92 29.84 11.03 -2.98
C VAL A 92 30.08 9.51 -2.99
N ASP A 93 29.95 8.84 -4.14
CA ASP A 93 30.12 7.39 -4.27
C ASP A 93 31.59 6.92 -4.19
N THR A 94 32.54 7.83 -4.26
CA THR A 94 33.99 7.52 -4.17
C THR A 94 34.47 7.22 -2.74
N TYR A 95 33.62 7.43 -1.72
CA TYR A 95 33.98 7.20 -0.32
C TYR A 95 33.13 6.05 0.26
N GLU A 96 33.66 5.35 1.24
CA GLU A 96 32.89 4.36 2.01
C GLU A 96 31.64 5.03 2.60
N ARG A 97 30.47 4.70 2.08
CA ARG A 97 29.21 5.27 2.52
C ARG A 97 28.61 4.42 3.62
N LYS A 98 28.38 5.04 4.76
CA LYS A 98 27.66 4.45 5.89
C LYS A 98 26.13 4.46 5.67
N TYR A 99 25.65 5.37 4.85
CA TYR A 99 24.23 5.61 4.60
C TYR A 99 23.89 5.61 3.11
N GLY A 100 22.67 5.20 2.78
CA GLY A 100 22.13 5.23 1.41
C GLY A 100 21.56 6.59 1.00
N PRO A 101 20.99 6.67 -0.21
CA PRO A 101 20.32 7.88 -0.71
C PRO A 101 19.13 8.29 0.15
N VAL A 102 18.74 9.57 0.09
CA VAL A 102 17.58 10.10 0.81
C VAL A 102 16.35 10.12 -0.08
N ARG A 103 15.24 9.60 0.41
CA ARG A 103 13.93 9.65 -0.24
C ARG A 103 13.23 10.95 0.11
N PHE A 104 13.20 11.88 -0.83
CA PHE A 104 12.71 13.23 -0.62
C PHE A 104 11.33 13.44 -1.21
N MET A 105 10.37 13.75 -0.35
CA MET A 105 8.97 14.04 -0.73
C MET A 105 8.83 15.50 -1.13
N HIS A 106 9.20 15.85 -2.35
CA HIS A 106 9.26 17.23 -2.82
C HIS A 106 7.91 17.95 -2.71
N ALA A 107 6.82 17.35 -3.20
CA ALA A 107 5.50 17.96 -3.11
C ALA A 107 5.05 18.23 -1.66
N LYS A 108 5.39 17.34 -0.73
CA LYS A 108 5.07 17.52 0.70
C LYS A 108 5.81 18.71 1.30
N HIS A 109 7.08 18.89 0.94
CA HIS A 109 7.87 20.04 1.40
C HIS A 109 7.35 21.34 0.78
N ALA A 110 7.06 21.33 -0.53
CA ALA A 110 6.48 22.49 -1.20
C ALA A 110 5.14 22.88 -0.59
N ALA A 111 4.28 21.90 -0.26
CA ALA A 111 3.01 22.15 0.42
C ALA A 111 3.19 22.69 1.85
N ALA A 112 4.17 22.18 2.61
CA ALA A 112 4.45 22.63 3.97
C ALA A 112 4.97 24.09 4.01
N LEU A 113 5.48 24.58 2.89
CA LEU A 113 6.00 25.93 2.70
C LEU A 113 5.07 26.82 1.88
N ASP A 114 3.81 26.39 1.62
CA ASP A 114 2.84 27.10 0.77
C ASP A 114 3.42 27.50 -0.61
N GLY A 115 4.31 26.66 -1.16
CA GLY A 115 4.97 26.91 -2.44
C GLY A 115 6.12 27.90 -2.43
N ASP A 116 6.66 28.27 -1.26
CA ASP A 116 7.89 29.07 -1.19
C ASP A 116 9.09 28.23 -1.67
N CYS A 117 9.26 28.19 -3.00
CA CYS A 117 10.35 27.47 -3.64
C CYS A 117 11.72 28.05 -3.25
N ALA A 118 11.80 29.34 -2.96
CA ALA A 118 13.05 30.02 -2.59
C ALA A 118 13.60 29.60 -1.22
N ALA A 119 12.76 29.01 -0.37
CA ALA A 119 13.21 28.44 0.90
C ALA A 119 14.26 27.32 0.70
N CYS A 120 14.21 26.61 -0.44
CA CYS A 120 15.17 25.55 -0.80
C CYS A 120 15.98 25.90 -2.04
N HIS A 121 15.36 26.51 -3.06
CA HIS A 121 15.99 26.88 -4.31
C HIS A 121 16.45 28.35 -4.26
N HIS A 122 17.57 28.59 -3.60
CA HIS A 122 18.11 29.95 -3.41
C HIS A 122 18.70 30.58 -4.67
N PHE A 123 18.88 29.79 -5.73
CA PHE A 123 19.27 30.24 -7.06
C PHE A 123 18.25 29.78 -8.10
N ARG A 124 17.75 30.75 -8.90
CA ARG A 124 16.86 30.50 -10.03
C ARG A 124 17.33 31.36 -11.21
N PRO A 125 17.52 30.78 -12.40
CA PRO A 125 17.83 31.61 -13.58
C PRO A 125 16.75 32.63 -13.81
N ALA A 126 17.11 33.85 -14.18
CA ALA A 126 16.17 34.94 -14.46
C ALA A 126 15.41 34.78 -15.80
N ASP A 127 15.67 33.71 -16.53
CA ASP A 127 15.03 33.43 -17.80
C ASP A 127 13.58 32.98 -17.57
N GLU A 128 12.61 33.84 -17.92
CA GLU A 128 11.17 33.55 -17.85
C GLU A 128 10.75 32.34 -18.69
N LYS A 129 11.55 31.93 -19.67
CA LYS A 129 11.25 30.78 -20.56
C LYS A 129 11.64 29.44 -19.96
N SER A 130 12.42 29.41 -18.88
CA SER A 130 12.82 28.20 -18.21
C SER A 130 12.58 28.29 -16.69
N PRO A 131 11.34 28.04 -16.24
CA PRO A 131 10.95 28.16 -14.83
C PRO A 131 11.53 27.04 -13.95
N GLU A 132 12.49 26.27 -14.43
CA GLU A 132 13.02 25.13 -13.68
C GLU A 132 13.98 25.58 -12.58
N ALA A 133 13.65 25.21 -11.34
CA ALA A 133 14.56 25.42 -10.22
C ALA A 133 15.82 24.56 -10.40
N VAL A 134 16.98 25.19 -10.25
CA VAL A 134 18.27 24.52 -10.40
C VAL A 134 18.47 23.54 -9.24
N ALA A 135 18.83 22.30 -9.55
CA ALA A 135 19.13 21.30 -8.54
C ALA A 135 20.42 21.67 -7.76
N CYS A 136 20.43 21.39 -6.44
CA CYS A 136 21.59 21.71 -5.57
C CYS A 136 22.92 21.22 -6.15
N ARG A 137 22.91 20.01 -6.76
CA ARG A 137 24.10 19.40 -7.37
C ARG A 137 24.66 20.15 -8.59
N ALA A 138 23.93 21.08 -9.17
CA ALA A 138 24.44 21.88 -10.29
C ALA A 138 25.51 22.88 -9.83
N CYS A 139 25.46 23.33 -8.56
CA CYS A 139 26.35 24.29 -7.97
C CYS A 139 27.19 23.70 -6.83
N HIS A 140 26.59 22.88 -5.99
CA HIS A 140 27.24 22.19 -4.89
C HIS A 140 27.74 20.82 -5.35
N GLN A 141 29.02 20.74 -5.73
CA GLN A 141 29.60 19.48 -6.16
C GLN A 141 30.50 18.92 -5.04
N ASP A 142 31.74 18.81 -5.24
CA ASP A 142 32.75 18.30 -4.32
C ASP A 142 33.34 19.45 -3.48
N ASN A 143 33.98 19.13 -2.34
CA ASN A 143 34.65 20.09 -1.46
C ASN A 143 35.96 20.64 -2.07
N ARG A 144 36.06 20.81 -3.36
CA ARG A 144 37.26 21.30 -3.99
C ARG A 144 37.37 22.84 -3.92
N GLN A 145 38.51 23.31 -3.48
CA GLN A 145 38.90 24.70 -3.63
C GLN A 145 39.13 25.01 -5.10
N GLU A 146 38.28 25.82 -5.71
CA GLU A 146 38.56 26.47 -6.97
C GLU A 146 38.85 27.96 -6.67
N ASN A 147 39.99 28.42 -7.05
CA ASN A 147 40.44 29.83 -6.95
C ASN A 147 40.42 30.40 -5.52
N GLY A 148 40.81 29.61 -4.51
CA GLY A 148 41.01 30.12 -3.14
C GLY A 148 39.74 30.41 -2.34
N LYS A 149 38.57 30.05 -2.83
CA LYS A 149 37.29 30.14 -2.09
C LYS A 149 36.75 28.75 -1.76
N GLU A 150 36.56 28.49 -0.48
CA GLU A 150 35.91 27.27 -0.02
C GLU A 150 34.46 27.30 -0.43
N ARG A 151 34.02 26.30 -1.21
CA ARG A 151 32.60 26.05 -1.51
C ARG A 151 32.08 25.02 -0.55
N ILE A 152 30.86 25.23 -0.07
CA ILE A 152 30.14 24.19 0.70
C ILE A 152 29.86 23.02 -0.24
N GLY A 153 30.45 21.86 0.07
CA GLY A 153 30.18 20.64 -0.68
C GLY A 153 28.71 20.20 -0.61
N LEU A 154 28.27 19.42 -1.60
CA LEU A 154 26.89 18.98 -1.74
C LEU A 154 26.32 18.32 -0.47
N LYS A 155 27.13 17.49 0.20
CA LYS A 155 26.73 16.85 1.47
C LYS A 155 26.41 17.88 2.55
N ALA A 156 27.30 18.88 2.74
CA ALA A 156 27.07 19.92 3.73
C ALA A 156 25.87 20.80 3.36
N ALA A 157 25.69 21.13 2.08
CA ALA A 157 24.57 21.94 1.60
C ALA A 157 23.21 21.27 1.94
N TYR A 158 23.04 19.99 1.65
CA TYR A 158 21.82 19.25 2.01
C TYR A 158 21.63 19.17 3.52
N HIS A 159 22.66 18.79 4.29
CA HIS A 159 22.51 18.63 5.73
C HIS A 159 22.18 19.96 6.42
N MET A 160 22.86 21.04 6.06
CA MET A 160 22.56 22.36 6.63
C MET A 160 21.15 22.83 6.26
N GLN A 161 20.75 22.67 5.01
CA GLN A 161 19.43 23.09 4.54
C GLN A 161 18.30 22.30 5.20
N CYS A 162 18.37 20.98 5.16
CA CYS A 162 17.29 20.12 5.62
C CYS A 162 17.22 20.05 7.15
N MET A 163 18.34 19.77 7.82
CA MET A 163 18.36 19.61 9.28
C MET A 163 18.05 20.92 10.00
N ASN A 164 18.65 22.04 9.58
CA ASN A 164 18.38 23.33 10.21
C ASN A 164 16.92 23.76 10.04
N CYS A 165 16.32 23.47 8.89
CA CYS A 165 14.89 23.75 8.66
C CYS A 165 14.03 22.88 9.58
N HIS A 166 14.27 21.58 9.64
CA HIS A 166 13.50 20.65 10.48
C HIS A 166 13.61 20.99 11.97
N GLU A 167 14.80 21.38 12.42
CA GLU A 167 15.06 21.80 13.79
C GLU A 167 14.29 23.09 14.14
N LYS A 168 14.38 24.11 13.28
CA LYS A 168 13.67 25.38 13.47
C LYS A 168 12.17 25.22 13.44
N MET A 169 11.65 24.43 12.52
CA MET A 169 10.21 24.17 12.42
C MET A 169 9.71 23.15 13.44
N LYS A 170 10.58 22.46 14.18
CA LYS A 170 10.25 21.33 15.06
C LYS A 170 9.43 20.26 14.34
N LYS A 171 9.69 20.04 13.06
CA LYS A 171 9.00 19.09 12.18
C LYS A 171 10.00 18.42 11.24
N GLY A 172 9.82 17.12 11.03
CA GLY A 172 10.73 16.33 10.18
C GLY A 172 11.92 15.75 10.95
N PRO A 173 12.68 14.85 10.32
CA PRO A 173 13.80 14.17 10.95
C PRO A 173 15.05 15.07 11.02
N VAL A 174 15.79 14.98 12.13
CA VAL A 174 17.08 15.64 12.34
C VAL A 174 18.22 14.65 12.60
N SER A 175 17.93 13.35 12.56
CA SER A 175 18.94 12.29 12.72
C SER A 175 19.29 11.64 11.38
N CYS A 176 20.47 11.03 11.31
CA CYS A 176 20.92 10.32 10.11
C CYS A 176 19.93 9.29 9.62
N GLU A 177 19.45 8.42 10.52
CA GLU A 177 18.52 7.31 10.21
C GLU A 177 17.08 7.77 9.97
N GLY A 178 16.75 9.00 10.31
CA GLY A 178 15.46 9.60 9.96
C GLY A 178 15.36 10.00 8.49
N CYS A 179 16.48 10.22 7.83
CA CYS A 179 16.57 10.62 6.41
C CYS A 179 17.18 9.53 5.54
N HIS A 180 18.18 8.82 6.03
CA HIS A 180 18.96 7.84 5.29
C HIS A 180 18.65 6.42 5.75
N ASP A 181 18.54 5.51 4.80
CA ASP A 181 18.67 4.08 5.10
C ASP A 181 20.14 3.74 5.37
N LYS A 182 20.42 2.89 6.37
CA LYS A 182 21.76 2.35 6.55
C LYS A 182 22.13 1.49 5.33
N ARG A 183 23.36 1.59 4.85
CA ARG A 183 23.84 0.65 3.84
C ARG A 183 23.93 -0.73 4.46
N PRO A 184 23.55 -1.76 3.72
CA PRO A 184 23.74 -3.12 4.16
C PRO A 184 25.22 -3.39 4.47
N VAL A 185 25.48 -4.03 5.60
CA VAL A 185 26.81 -4.52 5.94
C VAL A 185 27.15 -5.66 5.01
N ASP A 186 28.38 -5.75 4.53
CA ASP A 186 28.85 -6.89 3.75
C ASP A 186 28.98 -8.11 4.68
N HIS A 187 28.13 -9.11 4.48
CA HIS A 187 28.07 -10.33 5.28
C HIS A 187 29.04 -11.40 4.83
N LYS A 188 29.76 -11.21 3.70
CA LYS A 188 30.64 -12.26 3.13
C LYS A 188 31.69 -12.77 4.10
N GLU A 189 32.31 -11.82 4.83
CA GLU A 189 33.36 -12.14 5.80
C GLU A 189 32.81 -12.40 7.21
N LEU A 190 31.60 -11.98 7.51
CA LEU A 190 30.99 -12.07 8.83
C LEU A 190 30.29 -13.41 9.06
N VAL A 191 29.66 -13.96 8.02
CA VAL A 191 28.88 -15.20 8.10
C VAL A 191 29.79 -16.41 8.01
N LYS A 192 29.79 -17.21 9.08
CA LYS A 192 30.61 -18.44 9.22
C LYS A 192 29.68 -19.63 9.36
N LEU A 193 29.47 -20.32 8.27
CA LEU A 193 28.62 -21.49 8.18
C LEU A 193 29.41 -22.69 7.64
N PRO A 194 29.04 -23.94 8.01
CA PRO A 194 29.54 -25.12 7.35
C PRO A 194 29.08 -25.14 5.88
N GLU A 195 29.67 -25.98 5.06
CA GLU A 195 29.37 -26.07 3.62
C GLU A 195 27.87 -26.36 3.35
N ASN A 196 27.27 -27.26 4.15
CA ASN A 196 25.86 -27.64 4.04
C ASN A 196 25.14 -27.41 5.37
N PRO A 197 24.81 -26.14 5.71
CA PRO A 197 24.17 -25.83 6.99
C PRO A 197 22.69 -26.24 6.99
N THR A 198 22.20 -26.66 8.14
CA THR A 198 20.75 -26.73 8.35
C THR A 198 20.16 -25.31 8.38
N PRO A 199 18.87 -25.13 8.05
CA PRO A 199 18.21 -23.82 8.15
C PRO A 199 18.34 -23.19 9.55
N GLN A 200 18.25 -24.02 10.61
CA GLN A 200 18.39 -23.55 12.00
C GLN A 200 19.82 -23.06 12.30
N GLN A 201 20.85 -23.72 11.73
CA GLN A 201 22.22 -23.23 11.86
C GLN A 201 22.42 -21.87 11.21
N VAL A 202 21.75 -21.61 10.07
CA VAL A 202 21.80 -20.31 9.42
C VAL A 202 21.16 -19.25 10.31
N THR A 203 19.97 -19.50 10.87
CA THR A 203 19.30 -18.55 11.75
C THR A 203 20.10 -18.32 13.03
N ARG A 204 20.69 -19.37 13.62
CA ARG A 204 21.58 -19.22 14.79
C ARG A 204 22.77 -18.31 14.49
N GLU A 205 23.37 -18.44 13.31
CA GLU A 205 24.47 -17.56 12.89
C GLU A 205 24.00 -16.10 12.72
N CYS A 206 22.79 -15.86 12.20
CA CYS A 206 22.20 -14.53 12.14
C CYS A 206 21.99 -13.94 13.56
N LEU A 207 21.40 -14.72 14.45
CA LEU A 207 21.08 -14.31 15.82
C LEU A 207 22.33 -14.01 16.67
N ARG A 208 23.49 -14.55 16.32
CA ARG A 208 24.76 -14.22 16.99
C ARG A 208 25.07 -12.72 17.01
N CYS A 209 24.61 -11.97 16.00
CA CYS A 209 24.79 -10.52 15.89
C CYS A 209 23.44 -9.76 15.93
N HIS A 210 22.33 -10.42 15.61
CA HIS A 210 20.99 -9.83 15.48
C HIS A 210 20.01 -10.40 16.52
N GLU A 211 20.44 -10.59 17.77
CA GLU A 211 19.65 -11.17 18.87
C GLU A 211 18.31 -10.46 19.05
N GLN A 212 18.32 -9.12 19.12
CA GLN A 212 17.11 -8.29 19.25
C GLN A 212 16.12 -8.51 18.08
N ALA A 213 16.59 -8.79 16.87
CA ALA A 213 15.72 -9.08 15.74
C ALA A 213 14.93 -10.38 15.93
N GLY A 214 15.54 -11.39 16.57
CA GLY A 214 14.85 -12.62 16.95
C GLY A 214 13.72 -12.35 17.94
N GLU A 215 13.98 -11.60 19.01
CA GLU A 215 12.98 -11.23 20.00
C GLU A 215 11.83 -10.42 19.39
N ASP A 216 12.15 -9.42 18.58
CA ASP A 216 11.16 -8.59 17.88
C ASP A 216 10.25 -9.46 17.01
N MET A 217 10.82 -10.40 16.26
CA MET A 217 10.11 -11.27 15.33
C MET A 217 9.08 -12.16 16.02
N LEU A 218 9.36 -12.66 17.26
CA LEU A 218 8.46 -13.52 18.06
C LEU A 218 7.05 -12.92 18.22
N THR A 219 6.93 -11.60 18.17
CA THR A 219 5.67 -10.87 18.39
C THR A 219 4.95 -10.44 17.11
N THR A 220 5.49 -10.78 15.95
CA THR A 220 4.99 -10.30 14.65
C THR A 220 3.86 -11.17 14.10
N ALA A 221 3.00 -10.56 13.27
CA ALA A 221 1.97 -11.28 12.54
C ALA A 221 2.55 -12.28 11.51
N HIS A 222 3.75 -12.05 10.98
CA HIS A 222 4.42 -12.97 10.05
C HIS A 222 4.91 -14.24 10.76
N TRP A 223 5.25 -14.15 12.04
CA TRP A 223 5.62 -15.30 12.86
C TRP A 223 4.40 -15.99 13.46
N LEU A 224 3.54 -15.25 14.17
CA LEU A 224 2.44 -15.84 14.91
C LEU A 224 1.25 -16.25 14.03
N TRP A 225 1.12 -15.70 12.83
CA TRP A 225 -0.05 -15.83 11.96
C TRP A 225 -1.38 -15.54 12.68
N ARG A 226 -1.36 -14.75 13.70
CA ARG A 226 -2.53 -14.32 14.48
C ARG A 226 -2.33 -12.92 15.07
N GLY A 227 -3.44 -12.28 15.38
CA GLY A 227 -3.48 -10.99 16.05
C GLY A 227 -4.86 -10.71 16.64
N PRO A 228 -5.01 -9.63 17.41
CA PRO A 228 -6.30 -9.27 17.99
C PRO A 228 -7.29 -8.85 16.89
N SER A 229 -8.49 -9.43 16.93
CA SER A 229 -9.59 -9.12 16.01
C SER A 229 -10.76 -8.50 16.77
N PRO A 230 -10.90 -7.17 16.74
CA PRO A 230 -11.95 -6.48 17.49
C PRO A 230 -13.34 -6.62 16.85
N TYR A 231 -13.39 -6.94 15.55
CA TYR A 231 -14.64 -7.04 14.80
C TYR A 231 -14.84 -8.47 14.33
N THR A 232 -15.75 -9.17 14.98
CA THR A 232 -16.21 -10.52 14.63
C THR A 232 -17.72 -10.51 14.47
N VAL A 233 -18.26 -11.41 13.65
CA VAL A 233 -19.70 -11.48 13.36
C VAL A 233 -20.52 -11.65 14.63
N GLU A 234 -20.01 -12.38 15.62
CA GLU A 234 -20.68 -12.57 16.92
C GLU A 234 -20.28 -11.53 17.96
N HIS A 235 -19.66 -10.42 17.57
CA HIS A 235 -19.23 -9.32 18.45
C HIS A 235 -18.40 -9.77 19.65
N ARG A 236 -17.59 -10.79 19.50
CA ARG A 236 -16.69 -11.29 20.56
C ARG A 236 -15.62 -10.26 20.87
N LYS A 237 -15.38 -10.01 22.15
CA LYS A 237 -14.32 -9.10 22.59
C LYS A 237 -12.96 -9.78 22.52
N SER A 238 -11.96 -9.08 21.98
CA SER A 238 -10.52 -9.45 22.07
C SER A 238 -10.20 -10.88 21.65
N VAL A 239 -10.75 -11.34 20.51
CA VAL A 239 -10.42 -12.66 19.97
C VAL A 239 -9.09 -12.59 19.23
N MET A 240 -8.16 -13.46 19.60
CA MET A 240 -6.94 -13.70 18.83
C MET A 240 -7.28 -14.59 17.63
N SER A 241 -7.18 -14.05 16.43
CA SER A 241 -7.51 -14.78 15.20
C SER A 241 -6.43 -14.65 14.15
N GLY A 242 -6.36 -15.62 13.26
CA GLY A 242 -5.41 -15.63 12.15
C GLY A 242 -5.39 -16.96 11.43
N LYS A 243 -4.57 -17.04 10.39
CA LYS A 243 -4.45 -18.23 9.53
C LYS A 243 -4.05 -19.50 10.28
N GLY A 244 -3.25 -19.36 11.34
CA GLY A 244 -2.83 -20.48 12.18
C GLY A 244 -3.86 -20.91 13.21
N THR A 245 -5.01 -20.22 13.29
CA THR A 245 -6.01 -20.49 14.34
C THR A 245 -7.43 -20.57 13.78
N THR A 246 -8.17 -19.45 13.76
CA THR A 246 -9.61 -19.42 13.54
C THR A 246 -10.05 -18.76 12.23
N THR A 247 -9.12 -18.20 11.45
CA THR A 247 -9.49 -17.50 10.23
C THR A 247 -9.79 -18.47 9.09
N LEU A 248 -10.98 -18.35 8.55
CA LEU A 248 -11.41 -19.02 7.33
C LEU A 248 -11.15 -18.16 6.09
N ASN A 249 -11.12 -18.79 4.93
CA ASN A 249 -11.05 -18.13 3.63
C ASN A 249 -11.77 -18.96 2.57
N ASN A 250 -12.13 -18.35 1.44
CA ASN A 250 -12.81 -19.03 0.37
C ASN A 250 -11.92 -19.42 -0.82
N PHE A 251 -10.61 -19.46 -0.62
CA PHE A 251 -9.66 -19.94 -1.64
C PHE A 251 -9.01 -21.28 -1.25
N CYS A 252 -8.51 -21.46 -0.02
CA CYS A 252 -7.91 -22.71 0.46
C CYS A 252 -8.61 -23.26 1.72
N LEU A 253 -9.71 -22.67 2.14
CA LEU A 253 -10.54 -22.96 3.31
C LEU A 253 -9.84 -22.63 4.63
N SER A 254 -8.89 -23.43 5.11
CA SER A 254 -8.10 -23.17 6.32
C SER A 254 -6.67 -23.72 6.20
N ALA A 255 -5.78 -23.19 7.00
CA ALA A 255 -4.44 -23.75 7.18
C ALA A 255 -4.44 -24.93 8.16
N ILE A 256 -5.40 -24.96 9.10
CA ILE A 256 -5.56 -26.07 10.07
C ILE A 256 -5.72 -27.39 9.31
N SER A 257 -5.04 -28.41 9.77
CA SER A 257 -4.89 -29.72 9.15
C SER A 257 -4.18 -29.77 7.78
N ASN A 258 -3.66 -28.60 7.32
CA ASN A 258 -2.97 -28.44 6.04
C ASN A 258 -1.63 -27.72 6.19
N GLU A 259 -1.11 -27.61 7.40
CA GLU A 259 0.05 -26.81 7.78
C GLU A 259 1.25 -27.13 6.88
N LYS A 260 1.57 -28.39 6.69
CA LYS A 260 2.70 -28.84 5.88
C LYS A 260 2.76 -28.22 4.48
N ARG A 261 1.61 -27.90 3.90
CA ARG A 261 1.47 -27.21 2.60
C ARG A 261 1.36 -25.70 2.75
N CYS A 262 0.53 -25.24 3.70
CA CYS A 262 0.15 -23.84 3.81
C CYS A 262 1.26 -22.98 4.38
N THR A 263 2.12 -23.55 5.25
CA THR A 263 3.18 -22.83 5.96
C THR A 263 4.41 -22.52 5.12
N SER A 264 4.42 -22.86 3.83
CA SER A 264 5.44 -22.37 2.89
C SER A 264 5.54 -20.83 2.84
N CYS A 265 4.44 -20.11 3.17
CA CYS A 265 4.44 -18.64 3.30
C CYS A 265 4.69 -18.16 4.74
N HIS A 266 4.92 -19.05 5.70
CA HIS A 266 5.28 -18.67 7.07
C HIS A 266 6.74 -18.21 7.13
N ALA A 267 7.04 -17.23 7.95
CA ALA A 267 8.40 -16.73 8.14
C ALA A 267 9.22 -17.65 9.08
N GLY A 268 9.10 -18.97 8.90
CA GLY A 268 9.78 -19.97 9.73
C GLY A 268 9.88 -21.32 9.04
N TYR A 269 10.61 -22.23 9.69
CA TYR A 269 10.94 -23.56 9.23
C TYR A 269 10.22 -24.63 10.06
N GLY A 270 9.68 -25.66 9.41
CA GLY A 270 9.25 -26.89 10.06
C GLY A 270 7.86 -26.87 10.71
N TRP A 271 7.03 -25.87 10.46
CA TRP A 271 5.66 -25.85 10.97
C TRP A 271 4.77 -26.81 10.15
N LYS A 272 4.76 -28.05 10.56
CA LYS A 272 4.01 -29.15 9.89
C LYS A 272 2.69 -29.51 10.58
N ASP A 273 2.55 -29.17 11.87
CA ASP A 273 1.40 -29.51 12.73
C ASP A 273 1.40 -28.62 14.00
N ASP A 274 0.54 -28.97 14.97
CA ASP A 274 0.36 -28.29 16.24
C ASP A 274 1.52 -28.43 17.23
N THR A 275 2.53 -29.26 16.93
CA THR A 275 3.74 -29.41 17.75
C THR A 275 4.80 -28.36 17.46
N PHE A 276 4.54 -27.40 16.56
CA PHE A 276 5.50 -26.36 16.20
C PHE A 276 5.77 -25.43 17.37
N ASP A 277 7.06 -25.30 17.72
CA ASP A 277 7.50 -24.43 18.80
C ASP A 277 7.72 -23.00 18.34
N PHE A 278 6.74 -22.12 18.63
CA PHE A 278 6.82 -20.69 18.35
C PHE A 278 7.78 -19.92 19.28
N SER A 279 8.30 -20.53 20.35
CA SER A 279 9.29 -19.90 21.22
C SER A 279 10.73 -20.08 20.71
N ASN A 280 10.96 -21.04 19.86
CA ASN A 280 12.28 -21.34 19.31
C ASN A 280 12.65 -20.39 18.17
N GLN A 281 13.50 -19.42 18.47
CA GLN A 281 13.96 -18.42 17.49
C GLN A 281 14.76 -19.03 16.32
N GLU A 282 15.41 -20.16 16.50
CA GLU A 282 16.15 -20.84 15.41
C GLU A 282 15.23 -21.34 14.29
N ASN A 283 13.94 -21.50 14.57
CA ASN A 283 12.95 -21.83 13.55
C ASN A 283 12.54 -20.65 12.67
N MET A 284 13.02 -19.43 12.94
CA MET A 284 12.74 -18.27 12.10
C MET A 284 13.51 -18.33 10.79
N ASP A 285 12.85 -17.89 9.72
CA ASP A 285 13.43 -17.80 8.39
C ASP A 285 13.76 -16.35 8.03
N CYS A 286 14.98 -15.94 8.37
CA CYS A 286 15.48 -14.61 8.05
C CYS A 286 15.65 -14.41 6.54
N LEU A 287 16.09 -15.48 5.84
CA LEU A 287 16.47 -15.41 4.43
C LEU A 287 15.27 -15.15 3.50
N VAL A 288 14.07 -15.63 3.85
CA VAL A 288 12.87 -15.42 3.01
C VAL A 288 12.55 -13.93 2.82
N CYS A 289 12.94 -13.09 3.77
CA CYS A 289 12.76 -11.64 3.72
C CYS A 289 14.01 -10.89 3.29
N HIS A 290 15.21 -11.42 3.61
CA HIS A 290 16.46 -10.68 3.45
C HIS A 290 17.34 -11.17 2.29
N ASP A 291 16.89 -12.15 1.49
CA ASP A 291 17.58 -12.58 0.28
C ASP A 291 17.67 -11.45 -0.77
N THR A 292 18.89 -11.14 -1.22
CA THR A 292 19.14 -10.22 -2.35
C THR A 292 19.57 -10.94 -3.62
N THR A 293 19.83 -12.25 -3.55
CA THR A 293 20.30 -13.04 -4.68
C THR A 293 19.17 -13.44 -5.64
N GLY A 294 17.92 -13.48 -5.14
CA GLY A 294 16.77 -14.01 -5.87
C GLY A 294 16.78 -15.53 -6.05
N SER A 295 17.72 -16.23 -5.40
CA SER A 295 17.86 -17.69 -5.49
C SER A 295 17.16 -18.41 -4.34
N TYR A 296 16.80 -17.71 -3.25
CA TYR A 296 16.12 -18.31 -2.12
C TYR A 296 14.66 -18.64 -2.46
N LYS A 297 14.27 -19.86 -2.20
CA LYS A 297 12.88 -20.31 -2.32
C LYS A 297 12.58 -21.42 -1.33
N LYS A 298 11.34 -21.49 -0.90
CA LYS A 298 10.84 -22.59 -0.08
C LYS A 298 10.25 -23.70 -0.94
N ALA A 299 10.43 -24.94 -0.50
CA ALA A 299 9.83 -26.10 -1.14
C ALA A 299 8.41 -26.31 -0.62
N PRO A 300 7.34 -26.05 -1.42
CA PRO A 300 6.02 -26.55 -1.08
C PRO A 300 5.91 -28.01 -1.53
N PRO A 301 5.65 -28.95 -0.67
CA PRO A 301 4.96 -28.92 0.63
C PRO A 301 5.87 -29.31 1.82
N ALA A 302 6.92 -28.64 2.05
CA ALA A 302 7.92 -29.01 3.06
C ALA A 302 7.80 -28.21 4.38
N ALA A 303 6.59 -27.83 4.79
CA ALA A 303 6.37 -27.14 6.07
C ALA A 303 7.24 -25.87 6.24
N GLY A 304 7.44 -25.11 5.18
CA GLY A 304 8.25 -23.89 5.19
C GLY A 304 9.76 -24.11 5.11
N MET A 305 10.24 -25.33 4.93
CA MET A 305 11.66 -25.59 4.68
C MET A 305 12.11 -25.05 3.32
N PRO A 306 13.36 -24.60 3.19
CA PRO A 306 13.91 -24.19 1.91
C PRO A 306 14.00 -25.36 0.93
N ASP A 307 13.98 -25.06 -0.37
CA ASP A 307 14.25 -26.05 -1.42
C ASP A 307 15.68 -26.58 -1.24
N PRO A 308 15.88 -27.92 -1.24
CA PRO A 308 17.21 -28.51 -1.08
C PRO A 308 18.27 -28.05 -2.09
N LYS A 309 17.85 -27.41 -3.19
CA LYS A 309 18.76 -26.87 -4.21
C LYS A 309 19.26 -25.46 -3.91
N VAL A 310 18.76 -24.83 -2.82
CA VAL A 310 19.21 -23.51 -2.41
C VAL A 310 20.58 -23.60 -1.75
N ASP A 311 21.54 -22.85 -2.28
CA ASP A 311 22.82 -22.63 -1.60
C ASP A 311 22.61 -21.65 -0.43
N MET A 312 22.37 -22.22 0.75
CA MET A 312 22.08 -21.45 1.97
C MET A 312 23.25 -20.57 2.40
N VAL A 313 24.49 -21.00 2.13
CA VAL A 313 25.69 -20.22 2.47
C VAL A 313 25.81 -19.00 1.56
N TYR A 314 25.60 -19.20 0.27
CA TYR A 314 25.60 -18.09 -0.70
C TYR A 314 24.53 -17.06 -0.37
N VAL A 315 23.30 -17.49 -0.10
CA VAL A 315 22.20 -16.58 0.25
C VAL A 315 22.52 -15.84 1.57
N ALA A 316 22.97 -16.54 2.62
CA ALA A 316 23.26 -15.92 3.90
C ALA A 316 24.39 -14.89 3.83
N LYS A 317 25.37 -15.08 2.95
CA LYS A 317 26.44 -14.12 2.68
C LYS A 317 26.01 -12.92 1.83
N ASN A 318 24.85 -12.99 1.19
CA ASN A 318 24.31 -11.95 0.31
C ASN A 318 22.92 -11.47 0.76
N VAL A 319 22.74 -11.25 2.04
CA VAL A 319 21.52 -10.67 2.62
C VAL A 319 21.55 -9.16 2.55
N GLY A 320 20.36 -8.55 2.56
CA GLY A 320 20.20 -7.10 2.52
C GLY A 320 18.78 -6.62 2.84
N PRO A 321 18.41 -5.40 2.45
CA PRO A 321 17.07 -4.88 2.66
C PRO A 321 16.00 -5.72 1.96
N THR A 322 14.82 -5.79 2.57
CA THR A 322 13.65 -6.44 1.97
C THR A 322 13.20 -5.68 0.73
N SER A 323 12.65 -6.40 -0.23
CA SER A 323 12.22 -5.83 -1.51
C SER A 323 10.91 -6.44 -2.01
N ARG A 324 10.36 -5.91 -3.11
CA ARG A 324 9.23 -6.53 -3.81
C ARG A 324 9.50 -8.00 -4.16
N LYS A 325 10.75 -8.36 -4.45
CA LYS A 325 11.13 -9.73 -4.78
C LYS A 325 10.93 -10.68 -3.61
N THR A 326 11.30 -10.28 -2.40
CA THR A 326 11.14 -11.11 -1.22
C THR A 326 9.70 -11.12 -0.70
N CYS A 327 9.04 -9.96 -0.64
CA CYS A 327 7.63 -9.88 -0.22
C CYS A 327 6.69 -10.60 -1.20
N GLY A 328 6.93 -10.45 -2.49
CA GLY A 328 6.08 -10.99 -3.56
C GLY A 328 6.00 -12.51 -3.60
N VAL A 329 7.05 -13.23 -3.17
CA VAL A 329 7.06 -14.70 -3.11
C VAL A 329 5.82 -15.25 -2.38
N CYS A 330 5.42 -14.60 -1.28
CA CYS A 330 4.25 -14.99 -0.50
C CYS A 330 2.99 -14.20 -0.85
N HIS A 331 3.13 -12.89 -1.13
CA HIS A 331 1.98 -11.99 -1.30
C HIS A 331 1.38 -12.03 -2.70
N PHE A 332 2.16 -12.21 -3.75
CA PHE A 332 1.64 -12.31 -5.12
C PHE A 332 1.06 -13.70 -5.40
N SER A 333 1.70 -14.75 -4.92
CA SER A 333 1.33 -16.13 -5.19
C SER A 333 0.57 -16.82 -4.05
N GLY A 334 0.21 -16.12 -2.98
CA GLY A 334 -0.52 -16.66 -1.85
C GLY A 334 -1.96 -17.05 -2.20
N GLY A 335 -2.51 -18.04 -1.47
CA GLY A 335 -3.89 -18.47 -1.64
C GLY A 335 -4.14 -19.38 -2.85
N GLY A 336 -3.11 -20.06 -3.35
CA GLY A 336 -3.26 -21.08 -4.39
C GLY A 336 -2.70 -20.72 -5.74
N GLY A 337 -1.95 -19.62 -5.86
CA GLY A 337 -1.27 -19.23 -7.08
C GLY A 337 -1.22 -17.73 -7.29
N ASP A 338 -0.57 -17.30 -8.37
CA ASP A 338 -0.42 -15.91 -8.75
C ASP A 338 -1.78 -15.23 -8.98
N ALA A 339 -1.94 -14.03 -8.44
CA ALA A 339 -3.15 -13.20 -8.53
C ALA A 339 -4.44 -13.87 -8.01
N VAL A 340 -4.37 -14.93 -7.19
CA VAL A 340 -5.60 -15.63 -6.74
C VAL A 340 -6.37 -14.81 -5.73
N LYS A 341 -5.76 -14.44 -4.61
CA LYS A 341 -6.49 -13.80 -3.50
C LYS A 341 -6.66 -12.31 -3.66
N HIS A 342 -5.56 -11.59 -3.93
CA HIS A 342 -5.59 -10.15 -4.14
C HIS A 342 -5.92 -9.81 -5.58
N ALA A 343 -6.68 -8.77 -5.77
CA ALA A 343 -7.07 -8.29 -7.10
C ALA A 343 -6.00 -7.41 -7.75
N ASP A 344 -5.20 -6.80 -6.92
CA ASP A 344 -4.27 -5.72 -7.20
C ASP A 344 -2.83 -6.07 -6.80
N MET A 345 -2.56 -7.37 -6.62
CA MET A 345 -1.23 -7.91 -6.37
C MET A 345 -1.01 -9.20 -7.16
N SER A 346 -0.07 -9.16 -8.07
CA SER A 346 0.35 -10.27 -8.93
C SER A 346 1.86 -10.24 -9.15
N ALA A 347 2.40 -11.28 -9.79
CA ALA A 347 3.80 -11.34 -10.20
C ALA A 347 4.22 -10.19 -11.13
N GLN A 348 3.27 -9.50 -11.78
CA GLN A 348 3.56 -8.31 -12.57
C GLN A 348 4.17 -7.17 -11.73
N LEU A 349 3.87 -7.13 -10.43
CA LEU A 349 4.43 -6.13 -9.51
C LEU A 349 5.90 -6.39 -9.12
N TYR A 350 6.52 -7.48 -9.58
CA TYR A 350 7.97 -7.60 -9.47
C TYR A 350 8.69 -6.54 -10.31
N TRP A 351 8.16 -6.26 -11.51
CA TRP A 351 8.72 -5.33 -12.49
C TRP A 351 7.59 -4.56 -13.19
N PRO A 352 6.79 -3.77 -12.44
CA PRO A 352 5.68 -3.04 -13.03
C PRO A 352 6.19 -1.87 -13.87
N ASP A 353 5.46 -1.52 -14.91
CA ASP A 353 5.58 -0.21 -15.54
C ASP A 353 4.73 0.84 -14.79
N ARG A 354 4.87 2.11 -15.20
CA ARG A 354 4.13 3.23 -14.60
C ARG A 354 2.61 3.08 -14.74
N ASN A 355 2.12 2.45 -15.79
CA ASN A 355 0.69 2.26 -16.02
C ASN A 355 0.14 1.10 -15.19
N CYS A 356 0.98 0.13 -14.85
CA CYS A 356 0.61 -0.93 -13.92
C CYS A 356 0.43 -0.38 -12.49
N ASP A 357 1.44 0.35 -12.00
CA ASP A 357 1.37 1.04 -10.69
C ASP A 357 2.27 2.28 -10.72
N VAL A 358 1.69 3.44 -10.48
CA VAL A 358 2.42 4.71 -10.59
C VAL A 358 3.55 4.84 -9.57
N HIS A 359 3.41 4.23 -8.38
CA HIS A 359 4.43 4.29 -7.34
C HIS A 359 5.53 3.24 -7.55
N MET A 360 5.14 1.98 -7.73
CA MET A 360 6.10 0.90 -7.89
C MET A 360 6.76 0.91 -9.28
N GLY A 361 6.00 1.21 -10.34
CA GLY A 361 6.50 1.27 -11.71
C GLY A 361 7.07 2.62 -12.10
N GLY A 362 6.48 3.72 -11.60
CA GLY A 362 6.92 5.06 -11.94
C GLY A 362 8.08 5.57 -11.09
N TYR A 363 8.18 5.15 -9.82
CA TYR A 363 9.16 5.65 -8.84
C TYR A 363 9.94 4.54 -8.13
N ASP A 364 9.83 3.31 -8.59
CA ASP A 364 10.49 2.12 -8.02
C ASP A 364 10.24 1.91 -6.51
N PHE A 365 9.07 2.28 -6.01
CA PHE A 365 8.73 2.06 -4.61
C PHE A 365 8.79 0.57 -4.25
N GLN A 366 9.40 0.28 -3.11
CA GLN A 366 9.34 -1.04 -2.49
C GLN A 366 8.16 -1.12 -1.52
N CYS A 367 7.75 -2.31 -1.14
CA CYS A 367 6.60 -2.52 -0.24
C CYS A 367 6.74 -1.74 1.08
N VAL A 368 7.95 -1.66 1.60
CA VAL A 368 8.28 -0.96 2.86
C VAL A 368 8.13 0.55 2.82
N GLU A 369 7.93 1.16 1.63
CA GLU A 369 7.63 2.58 1.53
C GLU A 369 6.27 2.92 2.15
N CYS A 370 5.30 2.03 1.94
CA CYS A 370 3.95 2.15 2.49
C CYS A 370 3.77 1.29 3.74
N HIS A 371 4.25 0.04 3.73
CA HIS A 371 4.19 -0.87 4.85
C HIS A 371 5.36 -0.63 5.80
N LYS A 372 5.25 0.42 6.62
CA LYS A 372 6.30 0.79 7.57
C LYS A 372 6.60 -0.33 8.54
N THR A 373 7.88 -0.59 8.74
CA THR A 373 8.36 -1.64 9.63
C THR A 373 9.04 -1.00 10.83
N ARG A 374 8.65 -1.43 12.01
CA ARG A 374 9.32 -1.11 13.27
C ARG A 374 9.47 -2.37 14.09
N ASN A 375 10.70 -2.69 14.46
CA ASN A 375 11.00 -3.90 15.23
C ASN A 375 10.37 -5.14 14.58
N HIS A 376 10.63 -5.36 13.28
CA HIS A 376 10.05 -6.42 12.43
C HIS A 376 8.51 -6.43 12.33
N LYS A 377 7.79 -5.56 13.04
CA LYS A 377 6.35 -5.39 12.89
C LYS A 377 6.05 -4.58 11.65
N ILE A 378 5.62 -5.25 10.62
CA ILE A 378 5.23 -4.63 9.34
C ILE A 378 3.81 -4.14 9.47
N SER A 379 3.60 -2.83 9.27
CA SER A 379 2.27 -2.24 9.31
C SER A 379 1.44 -2.65 8.10
N GLY A 380 0.13 -2.73 8.27
CA GLY A 380 -0.76 -3.08 7.19
C GLY A 380 -2.19 -3.31 7.66
N ARG A 381 -3.07 -3.61 6.69
CA ARG A 381 -4.45 -4.03 6.97
C ARG A 381 -4.71 -5.31 6.20
N SER A 382 -4.88 -6.40 6.93
CA SER A 382 -5.09 -7.71 6.34
C SER A 382 -6.52 -8.20 6.49
N THR A 383 -7.02 -8.83 5.43
CA THR A 383 -8.29 -9.55 5.45
C THR A 383 -8.17 -10.91 6.17
N SER A 384 -6.99 -11.53 6.12
CA SER A 384 -6.78 -12.89 6.65
C SER A 384 -6.17 -12.93 8.04
N VAL A 385 -5.33 -11.96 8.39
CA VAL A 385 -4.67 -11.88 9.70
C VAL A 385 -4.84 -10.45 10.23
N PRO A 386 -5.37 -10.25 11.44
CA PRO A 386 -5.43 -8.94 12.03
C PRO A 386 -4.04 -8.37 12.27
N VAL A 387 -3.84 -7.12 11.95
CA VAL A 387 -2.64 -6.35 12.26
C VAL A 387 -3.04 -5.08 13.00
N ALA A 388 -2.29 -4.71 14.04
CA ALA A 388 -2.66 -3.63 14.95
C ALA A 388 -2.56 -2.23 14.31
N GLU A 389 -1.58 -2.03 13.41
CA GLU A 389 -1.26 -0.74 12.83
C GLU A 389 -1.53 -0.74 11.33
N GLY A 390 -2.09 0.36 10.83
CA GLY A 390 -2.31 0.56 9.39
C GLY A 390 -1.02 0.90 8.65
N SER A 391 -0.99 0.59 7.37
CA SER A 391 0.02 1.09 6.45
C SER A 391 -0.04 2.62 6.36
N ARG A 392 0.99 3.21 5.75
CA ARG A 392 1.00 4.63 5.42
C ARG A 392 -0.23 4.98 4.59
N ALA A 393 -0.94 6.02 4.96
CA ALA A 393 -2.05 6.56 4.18
C ALA A 393 -1.54 7.40 3.00
N CYS A 394 -2.37 7.61 2.00
CA CYS A 394 -2.03 8.47 0.86
C CYS A 394 -1.67 9.89 1.34
N GLU A 395 -2.40 10.39 2.33
CA GLU A 395 -2.24 11.72 2.93
C GLU A 395 -0.89 11.90 3.66
N ASP A 396 -0.20 10.82 4.02
CA ASP A 396 1.14 10.91 4.61
C ASP A 396 2.20 11.44 3.64
N CYS A 397 1.96 11.29 2.34
CA CYS A 397 2.82 11.81 1.27
C CYS A 397 2.12 12.91 0.46
N HIS A 398 0.83 12.75 0.16
CA HIS A 398 0.07 13.65 -0.71
C HIS A 398 -0.71 14.75 0.04
N THR A 399 -0.61 14.80 1.37
CA THR A 399 -1.37 15.72 2.24
C THR A 399 -2.89 15.42 2.26
N SER A 400 -3.63 16.10 3.14
CA SER A 400 -5.09 15.98 3.20
C SER A 400 -5.83 16.74 2.10
N LYS A 401 -5.12 17.58 1.32
CA LYS A 401 -5.63 18.34 0.20
C LYS A 401 -4.71 18.15 -1.01
N PRO A 402 -4.74 16.97 -1.65
CA PRO A 402 -3.78 16.60 -2.69
C PRO A 402 -4.03 17.24 -4.05
N HIS A 403 -5.20 17.85 -4.25
CA HIS A 403 -5.53 18.56 -5.48
C HIS A 403 -5.13 20.02 -5.29
N TYR A 404 -3.90 20.33 -5.74
CA TYR A 404 -3.26 21.61 -5.56
C TYR A 404 -3.75 22.62 -6.61
N GLY A 405 -4.46 23.61 -6.17
CA GLY A 405 -4.96 24.73 -6.97
C GLY A 405 -6.03 25.46 -6.21
N ASP A 406 -6.32 26.69 -6.65
CA ASP A 406 -7.34 27.55 -6.05
C ASP A 406 -8.65 27.53 -6.85
N SER A 407 -8.75 26.63 -7.85
CA SER A 407 -9.97 26.50 -8.63
C SER A 407 -11.09 25.87 -7.81
N LEU A 408 -12.34 26.21 -8.13
CA LEU A 408 -13.51 25.60 -7.52
C LEU A 408 -13.48 24.06 -7.65
N LEU A 409 -12.92 23.55 -8.76
CA LEU A 409 -12.73 22.14 -8.99
C LEU A 409 -11.77 21.50 -7.97
N ASP A 410 -10.63 22.13 -7.69
CA ASP A 410 -9.67 21.61 -6.71
C ASP A 410 -10.30 21.57 -5.30
N HIS A 411 -11.09 22.59 -4.96
CA HIS A 411 -11.86 22.60 -3.71
C HIS A 411 -12.87 21.45 -3.63
N HIS A 412 -13.60 21.16 -4.71
CA HIS A 412 -14.54 20.04 -4.77
C HIS A 412 -13.84 18.69 -4.68
N LEU A 413 -12.74 18.48 -5.40
CA LEU A 413 -11.96 17.27 -5.34
C LEU A 413 -11.37 17.02 -3.93
N ASN A 414 -10.85 18.07 -3.30
CA ASN A 414 -10.38 17.99 -1.92
C ASN A 414 -11.50 17.69 -0.91
N LYS A 415 -12.73 18.19 -1.16
CA LYS A 415 -13.89 17.85 -0.34
C LYS A 415 -14.31 16.39 -0.49
N HIS A 416 -14.16 15.79 -1.68
CA HIS A 416 -14.41 14.37 -1.89
C HIS A 416 -13.52 13.50 -0.99
N CYS A 417 -12.29 13.91 -0.69
CA CYS A 417 -11.39 13.18 0.19
C CYS A 417 -11.94 12.96 1.61
N GLU A 418 -12.97 13.70 2.03
CA GLU A 418 -13.65 13.50 3.32
C GLU A 418 -14.59 12.28 3.30
N THR A 419 -15.13 11.92 2.14
CA THR A 419 -16.18 10.89 1.99
C THR A 419 -15.77 9.74 1.08
N VAL A 420 -14.86 9.99 0.14
CA VAL A 420 -14.41 9.05 -0.87
C VAL A 420 -12.94 8.73 -0.64
N ALA A 421 -12.57 7.47 -0.64
CA ALA A 421 -11.18 7.07 -0.53
C ALA A 421 -10.43 7.40 -1.84
N CYS A 422 -9.16 7.79 -1.73
CA CYS A 422 -8.35 8.20 -2.88
C CYS A 422 -8.31 7.13 -3.98
N ASN A 423 -8.17 5.87 -3.57
CA ASN A 423 -8.14 4.73 -4.48
C ASN A 423 -9.48 4.46 -5.21
N THR A 424 -10.59 5.03 -4.75
CA THR A 424 -11.87 4.96 -5.49
C THR A 424 -11.75 5.62 -6.87
N CYS A 425 -11.06 6.76 -6.95
CA CYS A 425 -10.81 7.45 -8.21
C CYS A 425 -9.50 7.00 -8.87
N HIS A 426 -8.44 6.78 -8.07
CA HIS A 426 -7.10 6.48 -8.57
C HIS A 426 -6.80 4.99 -8.79
N SER A 427 -7.73 4.09 -8.42
CA SER A 427 -7.72 2.67 -8.79
C SER A 427 -9.12 2.25 -9.24
N PRO A 428 -9.61 2.85 -10.36
CA PRO A 428 -11.00 2.68 -10.82
C PRO A 428 -11.33 1.26 -11.26
N ILE A 429 -10.32 0.47 -11.54
CA ILE A 429 -10.41 -0.95 -11.90
C ILE A 429 -9.36 -1.74 -11.11
N TYR A 430 -9.61 -3.02 -10.96
CA TYR A 430 -8.63 -3.94 -10.38
C TYR A 430 -8.18 -4.99 -11.41
N SER A 431 -7.05 -5.65 -11.12
CA SER A 431 -6.47 -6.68 -11.99
C SER A 431 -6.17 -6.17 -13.40
N LYS A 432 -5.69 -4.93 -13.50
CA LYS A 432 -5.34 -4.38 -14.80
C LYS A 432 -4.02 -4.95 -15.33
N CYS A 433 -3.17 -5.49 -14.45
CA CYS A 433 -1.87 -6.04 -14.83
C CYS A 433 -1.91 -7.56 -15.03
N ALA A 434 -2.79 -8.27 -14.32
CA ALA A 434 -2.98 -9.71 -14.47
C ALA A 434 -4.38 -10.14 -14.02
N ALA A 435 -4.97 -11.10 -14.73
CA ALA A 435 -6.27 -11.65 -14.36
C ALA A 435 -6.25 -12.27 -12.96
N THR A 436 -7.23 -11.93 -12.13
CA THR A 436 -7.45 -12.45 -10.79
C THR A 436 -8.58 -13.47 -10.74
N LYS A 437 -8.49 -14.41 -9.77
CA LYS A 437 -9.56 -15.36 -9.55
C LYS A 437 -10.73 -14.67 -8.81
N THR A 438 -11.94 -14.75 -9.36
CA THR A 438 -13.15 -14.13 -8.79
C THR A 438 -14.14 -15.13 -8.27
N TRP A 439 -14.05 -16.39 -8.68
CA TRP A 439 -14.92 -17.48 -8.28
C TRP A 439 -14.15 -18.75 -8.02
N TRP A 440 -14.55 -19.50 -6.99
CA TRP A 440 -13.98 -20.81 -6.67
C TRP A 440 -15.03 -21.75 -6.13
N ASP A 441 -15.33 -22.81 -6.88
CA ASP A 441 -16.34 -23.79 -6.53
C ASP A 441 -15.72 -25.12 -6.08
N TRP A 442 -15.63 -25.32 -4.79
CA TRP A 442 -15.09 -26.55 -4.22
C TRP A 442 -16.00 -27.77 -4.41
N SER A 443 -17.30 -27.59 -4.62
CA SER A 443 -18.26 -28.68 -4.76
C SER A 443 -18.02 -29.54 -6.00
N THR A 444 -17.30 -29.00 -6.98
CA THR A 444 -16.98 -29.68 -8.25
C THR A 444 -15.63 -30.39 -8.23
N ALA A 445 -14.88 -30.31 -7.13
CA ALA A 445 -13.58 -30.98 -7.01
C ALA A 445 -13.73 -32.50 -6.90
N GLY A 446 -12.73 -33.25 -7.40
CA GLY A 446 -12.64 -34.72 -7.28
C GLY A 446 -12.58 -35.45 -8.63
N ASP A 447 -13.09 -34.88 -9.70
CA ASP A 447 -13.08 -35.51 -11.02
C ASP A 447 -11.70 -35.38 -11.69
N LYS A 448 -10.95 -36.47 -11.66
CA LYS A 448 -9.60 -36.56 -12.26
C LYS A 448 -9.63 -36.75 -13.77
N GLN A 449 -10.78 -37.11 -14.34
CA GLN A 449 -10.94 -37.39 -15.77
C GLN A 449 -11.42 -36.17 -16.54
N ARG A 450 -11.95 -35.17 -15.85
CA ARG A 450 -12.47 -33.94 -16.45
C ARG A 450 -11.34 -33.18 -17.15
N GLU A 451 -11.57 -32.81 -18.40
CA GLU A 451 -10.67 -31.98 -19.18
C GLU A 451 -10.58 -30.57 -18.58
N VAL A 452 -9.37 -30.03 -18.59
CA VAL A 452 -9.06 -28.68 -18.10
C VAL A 452 -8.90 -27.76 -19.29
N HIS A 453 -9.77 -26.77 -19.40
CA HIS A 453 -9.67 -25.76 -20.45
C HIS A 453 -9.01 -24.48 -19.90
N LYS A 454 -8.41 -23.72 -20.80
CA LYS A 454 -7.93 -22.38 -20.48
C LYS A 454 -8.95 -21.36 -20.96
N ASP A 455 -9.25 -20.40 -20.09
CA ASP A 455 -10.10 -19.27 -20.44
C ASP A 455 -9.37 -18.26 -21.36
N LYS A 456 -10.06 -17.18 -21.73
CA LYS A 456 -9.51 -16.12 -22.58
C LYS A 456 -8.25 -15.40 -21.99
N TYR A 457 -7.97 -15.56 -20.72
CA TYR A 457 -6.78 -15.05 -20.04
C TYR A 457 -5.66 -16.09 -19.93
N GLY A 458 -5.83 -17.27 -20.52
CA GLY A 458 -4.89 -18.39 -20.42
C GLY A 458 -4.90 -19.07 -19.06
N LYS A 459 -5.90 -18.80 -18.21
CA LYS A 459 -6.02 -19.36 -16.86
C LYS A 459 -6.90 -20.63 -16.89
N PRO A 460 -6.58 -21.64 -16.05
CA PRO A 460 -7.39 -22.87 -16.02
C PRO A 460 -8.78 -22.59 -15.43
N ASP A 461 -9.80 -23.22 -16.02
CA ASP A 461 -11.19 -23.18 -15.56
C ASP A 461 -11.48 -24.19 -14.45
N TYR A 462 -10.65 -25.24 -14.34
CA TYR A 462 -10.82 -26.35 -13.41
C TYR A 462 -9.50 -26.90 -12.90
N ASN A 463 -9.55 -27.50 -11.73
CA ASN A 463 -8.50 -28.36 -11.19
C ASN A 463 -9.13 -29.43 -10.32
N TRP A 464 -8.87 -30.73 -10.56
CA TRP A 464 -9.49 -31.83 -9.85
C TRP A 464 -9.30 -31.76 -8.30
N MET A 465 -8.19 -31.19 -7.84
CA MET A 465 -7.94 -31.02 -6.40
C MET A 465 -8.76 -29.88 -5.78
N LYS A 466 -9.31 -28.98 -6.60
CA LYS A 466 -9.78 -27.67 -6.14
C LYS A 466 -11.15 -27.24 -6.69
N GLY A 467 -11.65 -27.89 -7.75
CA GLY A 467 -12.91 -27.55 -8.43
C GLY A 467 -12.79 -26.47 -9.49
N ASP A 468 -13.91 -25.80 -9.74
CA ASP A 468 -14.05 -24.79 -10.81
C ASP A 468 -13.54 -23.42 -10.42
N PHE A 469 -13.05 -22.70 -11.44
CA PHE A 469 -12.54 -21.32 -11.30
C PHE A 469 -13.16 -20.38 -12.34
N ARG A 470 -13.27 -19.12 -11.96
CA ARG A 470 -13.48 -18.03 -12.91
C ARG A 470 -12.47 -16.93 -12.64
N TRP A 471 -11.96 -16.35 -13.71
CA TRP A 471 -10.97 -15.29 -13.68
C TRP A 471 -11.51 -14.06 -14.38
N LYS A 472 -11.08 -12.90 -13.95
CA LYS A 472 -11.37 -11.62 -14.59
C LYS A 472 -10.13 -10.74 -14.56
N GLU A 473 -9.99 -9.87 -15.55
CA GLU A 473 -9.04 -8.77 -15.54
C GLU A 473 -9.76 -7.45 -15.78
N ALA A 474 -9.08 -6.35 -15.50
CA ALA A 474 -9.54 -4.98 -15.71
C ALA A 474 -11.00 -4.77 -15.27
N SER A 475 -11.35 -5.25 -14.08
CA SER A 475 -12.73 -5.31 -13.61
C SER A 475 -13.07 -4.14 -12.69
N GLN A 476 -14.33 -3.71 -12.75
CA GLN A 476 -14.86 -2.69 -11.85
C GLN A 476 -14.96 -3.22 -10.42
N PRO A 477 -14.49 -2.45 -9.41
CA PRO A 477 -14.69 -2.76 -8.00
C PRO A 477 -16.15 -2.71 -7.57
N VAL A 478 -16.44 -3.37 -6.45
CA VAL A 478 -17.62 -3.11 -5.65
C VAL A 478 -17.27 -2.01 -4.64
N TYR A 479 -18.16 -1.04 -4.49
CA TYR A 479 -17.95 0.09 -3.58
C TYR A 479 -18.78 -0.08 -2.31
N GLU A 480 -18.11 -0.01 -1.16
CA GLU A 480 -18.72 -0.12 0.16
C GLU A 480 -18.21 0.97 1.10
N TRP A 481 -18.98 1.26 2.15
CA TRP A 481 -18.50 2.08 3.26
C TRP A 481 -17.45 1.34 4.06
N PHE A 482 -16.34 2.00 4.32
CA PHE A 482 -15.23 1.41 5.07
C PHE A 482 -14.60 2.43 6.04
N ASN A 483 -14.59 2.08 7.32
CA ASN A 483 -14.02 2.92 8.39
C ASN A 483 -12.61 2.49 8.85
N GLY A 484 -11.99 1.57 8.11
CA GLY A 484 -10.67 1.04 8.42
C GLY A 484 -10.65 -0.38 8.98
N PHE A 485 -11.82 -0.96 9.27
CA PHE A 485 -11.92 -2.29 9.88
C PHE A 485 -12.70 -3.28 9.01
N MET A 486 -12.30 -4.55 9.11
CA MET A 486 -13.00 -5.68 8.49
C MET A 486 -13.65 -6.52 9.58
N GLU A 487 -14.93 -6.80 9.43
CA GLU A 487 -15.60 -7.81 10.24
C GLU A 487 -15.26 -9.20 9.71
N ARG A 488 -15.13 -10.17 10.60
CA ARG A 488 -14.72 -11.55 10.28
C ARG A 488 -15.67 -12.55 10.87
N ARG A 489 -16.02 -13.55 10.06
CA ARG A 489 -16.59 -14.81 10.51
C ARG A 489 -15.46 -15.77 10.82
N LEU A 490 -15.41 -16.27 12.03
CA LEU A 490 -14.37 -17.18 12.49
C LEU A 490 -14.81 -18.63 12.39
N LEU A 491 -13.87 -19.54 12.51
CA LEU A 491 -14.15 -20.97 12.60
C LEU A 491 -15.08 -21.26 13.78
N GLY A 492 -16.17 -22.00 13.52
CA GLY A 492 -17.24 -22.28 14.46
C GLY A 492 -18.38 -21.25 14.49
N ASP A 493 -18.23 -20.08 13.85
CA ASP A 493 -19.33 -19.13 13.70
C ASP A 493 -20.39 -19.67 12.72
N LEU A 494 -21.64 -19.46 13.06
CA LEU A 494 -22.75 -19.92 12.22
C LEU A 494 -22.74 -19.23 10.85
N ILE A 495 -23.09 -19.96 9.80
CA ILE A 495 -23.39 -19.38 8.48
C ILE A 495 -24.66 -18.52 8.58
N GLU A 496 -24.95 -17.72 7.56
CA GLU A 496 -26.19 -16.92 7.54
C GLU A 496 -27.43 -17.79 7.78
N PRO A 497 -28.39 -17.36 8.64
CA PRO A 497 -29.54 -18.18 9.02
C PRO A 497 -30.38 -18.66 7.82
N GLU A 498 -30.47 -17.80 6.78
CA GLU A 498 -31.25 -18.07 5.57
C GLU A 498 -30.45 -18.81 4.49
N ALA A 499 -29.15 -19.08 4.73
CA ALA A 499 -28.34 -19.80 3.77
C ALA A 499 -28.83 -21.22 3.58
N LYS A 500 -29.40 -21.49 2.40
CA LYS A 500 -29.79 -22.79 1.95
C LYS A 500 -28.68 -23.35 1.07
N GLY A 501 -28.01 -24.39 1.57
CA GLY A 501 -27.01 -25.12 0.80
C GLY A 501 -27.63 -26.17 -0.10
N PHE A 502 -26.86 -26.79 -0.96
CA PHE A 502 -27.21 -28.00 -1.70
C PHE A 502 -26.40 -29.20 -1.19
N ARG A 503 -27.01 -30.38 -1.29
CA ARG A 503 -26.45 -31.61 -0.78
C ARG A 503 -25.38 -32.21 -1.70
N PRO A 504 -24.52 -33.08 -1.17
CA PRO A 504 -23.62 -33.88 -2.02
C PRO A 504 -24.40 -34.65 -3.10
N GLY A 505 -23.87 -34.59 -4.33
CA GLY A 505 -24.53 -35.22 -5.48
C GLY A 505 -25.62 -34.39 -6.18
N GLU A 506 -26.05 -33.27 -5.57
CA GLU A 506 -26.86 -32.28 -6.28
C GLU A 506 -25.98 -31.41 -7.15
N HIS A 507 -26.44 -31.07 -8.35
CA HIS A 507 -25.67 -30.28 -9.34
C HIS A 507 -26.49 -29.05 -9.75
N PRO A 508 -26.59 -28.02 -8.85
CA PRO A 508 -27.32 -26.81 -9.21
C PRO A 508 -26.59 -26.08 -10.36
N THR A 509 -27.40 -25.48 -11.22
CA THR A 509 -26.88 -24.65 -12.32
C THR A 509 -26.10 -23.43 -11.80
N PRO A 510 -25.25 -22.82 -12.62
CA PRO A 510 -24.59 -21.58 -12.23
C PRO A 510 -25.56 -20.47 -11.79
N ALA A 511 -26.72 -20.35 -12.41
CA ALA A 511 -27.76 -19.39 -12.03
C ALA A 511 -28.32 -19.68 -10.64
N GLN A 512 -28.63 -20.96 -10.34
CA GLN A 512 -29.09 -21.38 -9.02
C GLN A 512 -28.03 -21.12 -7.94
N LYS A 513 -26.73 -21.39 -8.22
CA LYS A 513 -25.64 -21.09 -7.30
C LYS A 513 -25.50 -19.57 -7.05
N ALA A 514 -25.69 -18.76 -8.08
CA ALA A 514 -25.62 -17.29 -7.96
C ALA A 514 -26.82 -16.70 -7.17
N ALA A 515 -27.95 -17.38 -7.15
CA ALA A 515 -29.15 -16.96 -6.40
C ALA A 515 -29.16 -17.40 -4.93
N MET A 516 -28.13 -18.12 -4.46
CA MET A 516 -28.06 -18.58 -3.08
C MET A 516 -27.83 -17.41 -2.12
N THR A 517 -28.38 -17.49 -0.90
CA THR A 517 -28.02 -16.60 0.19
C THR A 517 -26.54 -16.77 0.53
N VAL A 518 -25.79 -15.69 0.50
CA VAL A 518 -24.33 -15.69 0.65
C VAL A 518 -23.95 -15.49 2.11
N THR A 519 -23.00 -16.28 2.58
CA THR A 519 -22.33 -16.09 3.87
C THR A 519 -21.04 -15.30 3.68
N ASP A 520 -21.00 -14.08 4.20
CA ASP A 520 -19.76 -13.27 4.18
C ASP A 520 -18.75 -13.79 5.21
N ILE A 521 -17.59 -14.25 4.74
CA ILE A 521 -16.46 -14.63 5.60
C ILE A 521 -15.78 -13.37 6.13
N THR A 522 -15.60 -12.36 5.27
CA THR A 522 -15.16 -11.03 5.68
C THR A 522 -15.97 -9.98 4.94
N ARG A 523 -16.28 -8.89 5.63
CA ARG A 523 -16.92 -7.71 5.03
C ARG A 523 -16.37 -6.42 5.62
N PRO A 524 -16.41 -5.29 4.88
CA PRO A 524 -16.01 -4.00 5.42
C PRO A 524 -16.94 -3.54 6.54
N VAL A 525 -16.37 -2.89 7.54
CA VAL A 525 -17.14 -2.19 8.59
C VAL A 525 -17.27 -0.73 8.20
N GLY A 526 -18.49 -0.24 8.17
CA GLY A 526 -18.78 1.15 7.83
C GLY A 526 -20.24 1.34 7.45
N SER A 527 -20.69 2.59 7.46
CA SER A 527 -22.03 2.94 7.04
C SER A 527 -22.12 4.38 6.56
N PHE A 528 -23.21 4.74 5.92
CA PHE A 528 -23.53 6.12 5.54
C PHE A 528 -23.51 7.07 6.76
N GLY A 529 -23.94 6.62 7.92
CA GLY A 529 -24.00 7.41 9.16
C GLY A 529 -22.67 7.49 9.94
N ASP A 530 -21.67 6.65 9.63
CA ASP A 530 -20.36 6.69 10.28
C ASP A 530 -19.44 7.75 9.63
N PRO A 531 -19.14 8.88 10.30
CA PRO A 531 -18.34 9.96 9.71
C PRO A 531 -16.90 9.56 9.40
N ARG A 532 -16.39 8.45 9.94
CA ARG A 532 -15.06 7.91 9.66
C ARG A 532 -15.03 7.07 8.39
N SER A 533 -16.21 6.62 7.92
CA SER A 533 -16.30 5.77 6.75
C SER A 533 -16.12 6.56 5.45
N LYS A 534 -15.38 5.98 4.53
CA LYS A 534 -15.24 6.48 3.15
C LYS A 534 -15.74 5.40 2.18
N ILE A 535 -16.29 5.84 1.04
CA ILE A 535 -16.61 4.96 -0.08
C ILE A 535 -15.30 4.39 -0.61
N THR A 536 -15.15 3.07 -0.56
CA THR A 536 -13.86 2.38 -0.81
C THR A 536 -14.08 1.23 -1.79
N PRO A 537 -13.15 1.00 -2.73
CA PRO A 537 -13.25 -0.08 -3.71
C PRO A 537 -12.82 -1.43 -3.13
N PHE A 538 -13.59 -2.48 -3.46
CA PHE A 538 -13.31 -3.86 -3.08
C PHE A 538 -13.47 -4.81 -4.27
N LYS A 539 -12.64 -5.85 -4.29
CA LYS A 539 -12.93 -7.09 -5.00
C LYS A 539 -13.74 -8.01 -4.10
N ILE A 540 -14.76 -8.66 -4.64
CA ILE A 540 -15.39 -9.80 -3.99
C ILE A 540 -14.79 -11.08 -4.58
N MET A 541 -14.22 -11.92 -3.72
CA MET A 541 -13.93 -13.31 -4.03
C MET A 541 -15.12 -14.13 -3.60
N ALA A 542 -15.88 -14.66 -4.57
CA ALA A 542 -17.03 -15.51 -4.32
C ALA A 542 -16.66 -16.99 -4.42
N GLY A 543 -17.39 -17.85 -3.75
CA GLY A 543 -17.13 -19.27 -3.83
C GLY A 543 -18.26 -20.14 -3.27
N ILE A 544 -18.16 -21.44 -3.55
CA ILE A 544 -18.96 -22.49 -2.94
C ILE A 544 -18.06 -23.28 -2.02
N GLN A 545 -18.46 -23.39 -0.74
CA GLN A 545 -17.68 -24.01 0.32
C GLN A 545 -18.52 -25.01 1.12
N PRO A 546 -17.86 -25.99 1.78
CA PRO A 546 -18.56 -26.96 2.61
C PRO A 546 -18.95 -26.35 3.96
N ALA A 547 -20.17 -26.68 4.40
CA ALA A 547 -20.67 -26.39 5.73
C ALA A 547 -21.26 -27.65 6.36
N ASP A 548 -21.26 -27.76 7.68
CA ASP A 548 -21.98 -28.79 8.39
C ASP A 548 -23.50 -28.54 8.28
N ALA A 549 -24.26 -29.57 7.89
CA ALA A 549 -25.66 -29.42 7.65
C ALA A 549 -26.53 -29.32 8.92
N GLU A 550 -25.99 -29.78 10.06
CA GLU A 550 -26.68 -29.77 11.37
C GLU A 550 -26.16 -28.63 12.26
N TYR A 551 -24.83 -28.53 12.40
CA TYR A 551 -24.19 -27.50 13.23
C TYR A 551 -24.15 -26.11 12.56
N ARG A 552 -24.35 -26.04 11.25
CA ARG A 552 -24.51 -24.78 10.52
C ARG A 552 -23.28 -23.86 10.57
N TYR A 553 -22.06 -24.39 10.49
CA TYR A 553 -20.80 -23.62 10.32
C TYR A 553 -19.95 -24.21 9.19
N LEU A 554 -19.00 -23.40 8.70
CA LEU A 554 -18.09 -23.83 7.63
C LEU A 554 -17.17 -24.94 8.10
N LEU A 555 -16.92 -25.92 7.25
CA LEU A 555 -16.05 -27.06 7.52
C LEU A 555 -14.62 -26.80 7.06
N VAL A 556 -13.68 -27.32 7.81
CA VAL A 556 -12.26 -27.36 7.47
C VAL A 556 -11.95 -28.76 6.93
N PRO A 557 -11.58 -28.91 5.64
CA PRO A 557 -11.16 -30.19 5.12
C PRO A 557 -9.67 -30.42 5.36
N HIS A 558 -9.29 -31.67 5.61
CA HIS A 558 -7.94 -32.15 5.46
C HIS A 558 -7.65 -32.38 3.96
N LEU A 559 -6.99 -31.43 3.33
CA LEU A 559 -6.75 -31.46 1.88
C LEU A 559 -5.43 -32.15 1.53
N PHE A 560 -4.37 -31.86 2.28
CA PHE A 560 -3.00 -32.27 1.99
C PHE A 560 -2.55 -33.39 2.91
N PRO A 561 -2.04 -34.53 2.38
CA PRO A 561 -1.68 -35.68 3.19
C PRO A 561 -0.50 -35.43 4.12
N TYR A 562 -0.58 -35.88 5.36
CA TYR A 562 0.53 -35.88 6.32
C TYR A 562 1.69 -36.76 5.87
N GLY A 563 1.37 -37.87 5.22
CA GLY A 563 2.34 -38.85 4.74
C GLY A 563 1.86 -39.66 3.51
N LYS A 564 2.68 -40.59 3.08
CA LYS A 564 2.42 -41.39 1.87
C LYS A 564 1.13 -42.24 1.99
N ASP A 565 0.76 -42.66 3.17
CA ASP A 565 -0.37 -43.58 3.41
C ASP A 565 -1.63 -42.89 3.89
N ASP A 566 -1.61 -41.58 4.00
CA ASP A 566 -2.74 -40.78 4.47
C ASP A 566 -3.82 -40.60 3.38
N VAL A 567 -4.74 -41.55 3.31
CA VAL A 567 -5.89 -41.51 2.38
C VAL A 567 -7.03 -40.65 2.88
N SER A 568 -6.99 -40.15 4.12
CA SER A 568 -8.02 -39.23 4.65
C SER A 568 -7.91 -37.84 4.00
N ALA A 569 -6.75 -37.49 3.48
CA ALA A 569 -6.56 -36.25 2.74
C ALA A 569 -7.30 -36.27 1.39
N PHE A 570 -8.12 -35.24 1.12
CA PHE A 570 -8.90 -35.17 -0.11
C PHE A 570 -8.03 -35.23 -1.39
N TRP A 571 -6.87 -34.62 -1.40
CA TRP A 571 -6.00 -34.64 -2.58
C TRP A 571 -5.34 -36.01 -2.84
N LYS A 572 -5.58 -36.98 -1.97
CA LYS A 572 -5.14 -38.34 -2.17
C LYS A 572 -6.32 -39.31 -2.29
N GLY A 573 -7.17 -39.35 -1.29
CA GLY A 573 -8.32 -40.28 -1.22
C GLY A 573 -9.53 -39.84 -2.03
N THR A 574 -9.67 -38.54 -2.33
CA THR A 574 -10.81 -37.94 -3.02
C THR A 574 -12.17 -38.17 -2.31
N ASP A 575 -12.12 -38.38 -1.00
CA ASP A 575 -13.32 -38.54 -0.16
C ASP A 575 -13.49 -37.33 0.77
N TRP A 576 -14.60 -36.58 0.58
CA TRP A 576 -14.93 -35.42 1.40
C TRP A 576 -15.30 -35.79 2.85
N GLN A 577 -15.96 -36.95 3.08
CA GLN A 577 -16.36 -37.36 4.42
C GLN A 577 -15.14 -37.56 5.33
N SER A 578 -14.17 -38.32 4.84
CA SER A 578 -12.90 -38.55 5.57
C SER A 578 -12.12 -37.26 5.77
N ALA A 579 -12.07 -36.38 4.74
CA ALA A 579 -11.38 -35.12 4.80
C ALA A 579 -11.99 -34.15 5.83
N PHE A 580 -13.32 -34.08 5.92
CA PHE A 580 -13.98 -33.23 6.93
C PHE A 580 -13.85 -33.83 8.33
N LYS A 581 -14.00 -35.13 8.48
CA LYS A 581 -13.82 -35.79 9.78
C LYS A 581 -12.43 -35.49 10.37
N GLU A 582 -11.38 -35.67 9.59
CA GLU A 582 -10.01 -35.39 10.00
C GLU A 582 -9.77 -33.91 10.23
N GLY A 583 -10.18 -33.07 9.28
CA GLY A 583 -9.97 -31.62 9.36
C GLY A 583 -10.67 -30.96 10.55
N MET A 584 -11.92 -31.35 10.84
CA MET A 584 -12.70 -30.82 11.97
C MET A 584 -12.18 -31.37 13.31
N ALA A 585 -11.68 -32.61 13.37
CA ALA A 585 -11.01 -33.13 14.55
C ALA A 585 -9.77 -32.31 14.91
N LYS A 586 -8.95 -31.96 13.92
CA LYS A 586 -7.81 -31.06 14.09
C LYS A 586 -8.20 -29.64 14.46
N ALA A 587 -9.34 -29.16 13.96
CA ALA A 587 -9.89 -27.87 14.31
C ALA A 587 -10.50 -27.81 15.73
N GLY A 588 -10.66 -28.94 16.40
CA GLY A 588 -11.26 -29.02 17.72
C GLY A 588 -12.77 -28.78 17.74
N LEU A 589 -13.47 -28.99 16.60
CA LEU A 589 -14.89 -28.80 16.45
C LEU A 589 -15.61 -30.10 16.03
N PRO A 590 -16.83 -30.33 16.49
CA PRO A 590 -17.60 -31.50 16.08
C PRO A 590 -17.96 -31.46 14.58
N TYR A 591 -18.15 -32.64 14.01
CA TYR A 591 -18.69 -32.83 12.67
C TYR A 591 -19.86 -33.81 12.75
N SER A 592 -21.00 -33.41 12.24
CA SER A 592 -22.25 -34.21 12.31
C SER A 592 -22.24 -35.47 11.42
N GLY A 593 -21.27 -35.57 10.51
CA GLY A 593 -21.27 -36.58 9.45
C GLY A 593 -22.12 -36.20 8.23
N LYS A 594 -22.78 -35.03 8.26
CA LYS A 594 -23.58 -34.51 7.15
C LYS A 594 -23.08 -33.14 6.73
N TYR A 595 -22.82 -32.98 5.46
CA TYR A 595 -22.36 -31.67 4.92
C TYR A 595 -23.26 -31.19 3.78
N MET A 596 -23.22 -29.91 3.54
CA MET A 596 -23.84 -29.22 2.41
C MET A 596 -22.86 -28.19 1.83
N TRP A 597 -23.13 -27.75 0.62
CA TRP A 597 -22.36 -26.73 -0.05
C TRP A 597 -23.10 -25.39 0.02
N VAL A 598 -22.43 -24.34 0.43
CA VAL A 598 -22.99 -23.00 0.63
C VAL A 598 -22.20 -21.93 -0.11
N ALA A 599 -22.89 -20.88 -0.52
CA ALA A 599 -22.26 -19.72 -1.14
C ALA A 599 -21.57 -18.85 -0.10
N THR A 600 -20.35 -18.38 -0.41
CA THR A 600 -19.55 -17.53 0.45
C THR A 600 -18.93 -16.37 -0.31
N ASN A 601 -18.76 -15.23 0.34
CA ASN A 601 -17.98 -14.09 -0.14
C ASN A 601 -16.84 -13.74 0.81
N MET A 602 -15.81 -13.15 0.22
CA MET A 602 -14.71 -12.54 0.95
C MET A 602 -14.31 -11.23 0.26
N TYR A 603 -14.36 -10.13 1.00
CA TYR A 603 -14.04 -8.81 0.49
C TYR A 603 -12.53 -8.55 0.58
N TRP A 604 -11.94 -8.07 -0.51
CA TRP A 604 -10.53 -7.69 -0.63
C TRP A 604 -10.44 -6.24 -1.06
N ARG A 605 -9.81 -5.43 -0.24
CA ARG A 605 -9.62 -4.00 -0.52
C ARG A 605 -8.65 -3.82 -1.69
N ILE A 606 -8.91 -2.84 -2.55
CA ILE A 606 -8.05 -2.44 -3.66
C ILE A 606 -7.21 -1.26 -3.19
N GLU A 607 -5.88 -1.43 -3.15
CA GLU A 607 -4.94 -0.43 -2.64
C GLU A 607 -3.67 -0.29 -3.48
N HIS A 608 -3.38 -1.26 -4.33
CA HIS A 608 -2.26 -1.30 -5.27
C HIS A 608 -2.73 -1.07 -6.70
N GLU A 609 -1.81 -1.16 -7.63
CA GLU A 609 -2.07 -0.87 -9.04
C GLU A 609 -2.67 0.55 -9.23
N VAL A 610 -2.17 1.53 -8.46
CA VAL A 610 -2.64 2.92 -8.55
C VAL A 610 -2.31 3.49 -9.91
N MET A 611 -3.33 4.03 -10.59
CA MET A 611 -3.18 4.59 -11.92
C MET A 611 -2.56 6.00 -11.88
N PRO A 612 -1.84 6.39 -12.93
CA PRO A 612 -1.49 7.78 -13.15
C PRO A 612 -2.71 8.70 -13.09
N LYS A 613 -2.53 9.92 -12.60
CA LYS A 613 -3.64 10.86 -12.34
C LYS A 613 -4.51 11.15 -13.57
N GLU A 614 -3.93 11.08 -14.74
CA GLU A 614 -4.59 11.27 -16.04
C GLU A 614 -5.63 10.18 -16.35
N HIS A 615 -5.59 9.06 -15.63
CA HIS A 615 -6.51 7.93 -15.76
C HIS A 615 -7.42 7.74 -14.54
N ALA A 616 -7.51 8.75 -13.66
CA ALA A 616 -8.46 8.74 -12.56
C ALA A 616 -9.91 8.84 -13.07
N LEU A 617 -10.89 8.35 -12.29
CA LEU A 617 -12.31 8.50 -12.65
C LEU A 617 -12.69 9.95 -12.86
N SER A 618 -13.44 10.21 -13.93
CA SER A 618 -14.07 11.52 -14.16
C SER A 618 -15.30 11.72 -13.30
N CYS A 619 -15.72 12.98 -13.21
CA CYS A 619 -16.98 13.34 -12.54
C CYS A 619 -18.18 12.62 -13.17
N ALA A 620 -18.25 12.58 -14.50
CA ALA A 620 -19.37 11.97 -15.24
C ALA A 620 -19.40 10.44 -15.18
N GLN A 621 -18.29 9.79 -14.87
CA GLN A 621 -18.26 8.35 -14.64
C GLN A 621 -18.90 7.96 -13.30
N CYS A 622 -18.81 8.83 -12.29
CA CYS A 622 -19.45 8.60 -10.99
C CYS A 622 -20.85 9.21 -10.91
N HIS A 623 -21.03 10.41 -11.47
CA HIS A 623 -22.26 11.22 -11.37
C HIS A 623 -23.06 11.19 -12.67
N ASP A 624 -24.07 10.35 -12.69
CA ASP A 624 -24.94 10.14 -13.85
C ASP A 624 -25.66 11.42 -14.30
N SER A 625 -25.92 12.33 -13.35
CA SER A 625 -26.53 13.65 -13.62
C SER A 625 -25.65 14.57 -14.49
N LEU A 626 -24.37 14.27 -14.64
CA LEU A 626 -23.46 15.02 -15.50
C LEU A 626 -23.39 14.49 -16.93
N LYS A 627 -24.17 13.45 -17.28
CA LYS A 627 -24.27 12.96 -18.65
C LYS A 627 -24.89 14.03 -19.57
N GLY A 628 -24.29 14.20 -20.73
CA GLY A 628 -24.77 15.10 -21.77
C GLY A 628 -24.46 16.59 -21.49
N GLU A 629 -25.30 17.47 -22.01
CA GLU A 629 -25.08 18.93 -21.94
C GLU A 629 -25.22 19.60 -20.56
N LYS A 630 -25.46 18.81 -19.48
CA LYS A 630 -25.62 19.32 -18.12
C LYS A 630 -24.28 19.37 -17.38
N THR A 631 -23.34 20.11 -17.91
CA THR A 631 -22.02 20.26 -17.30
C THR A 631 -22.00 21.37 -16.25
N CYS A 632 -21.12 21.26 -15.27
CA CYS A 632 -21.00 22.24 -14.18
C CYS A 632 -20.63 23.63 -14.66
N ASP A 633 -20.09 23.78 -15.87
CA ASP A 633 -19.74 25.04 -16.54
C ASP A 633 -20.95 25.90 -16.87
N ARG A 634 -22.17 25.36 -16.89
CA ARG A 634 -23.40 26.15 -17.00
C ARG A 634 -23.68 27.04 -15.78
N CYS A 635 -23.26 26.60 -14.59
CA CYS A 635 -23.48 27.30 -13.33
C CYS A 635 -22.19 27.96 -12.79
N HIS A 636 -21.03 27.46 -13.19
CA HIS A 636 -19.72 27.90 -12.70
C HIS A 636 -18.87 28.43 -13.87
N GLN A 637 -18.78 29.75 -14.02
CA GLN A 637 -18.01 30.37 -15.12
C GLN A 637 -16.51 30.08 -15.07
N ASP A 638 -15.95 29.88 -13.88
CA ASP A 638 -14.58 29.51 -13.62
C ASP A 638 -14.28 28.02 -13.96
N ALA A 639 -15.32 27.22 -14.16
CA ALA A 639 -15.20 25.85 -14.67
C ALA A 639 -14.96 25.78 -16.19
N ARG A 640 -14.91 26.92 -16.88
CA ARG A 640 -14.65 27.01 -18.34
C ARG A 640 -13.18 26.82 -18.71
N ASP A 641 -12.28 26.73 -17.72
CA ASP A 641 -10.91 26.35 -18.03
C ASP A 641 -10.88 24.93 -18.62
N GLY A 642 -9.99 24.68 -19.58
CA GLY A 642 -9.92 23.42 -20.31
C GLY A 642 -9.72 22.20 -19.40
N ARG A 643 -9.17 22.39 -18.20
CA ARG A 643 -8.93 21.36 -17.21
C ARG A 643 -10.22 20.78 -16.62
N PHE A 644 -11.21 21.61 -16.33
CA PHE A 644 -12.49 21.11 -15.83
C PHE A 644 -13.20 20.26 -16.88
N ARG A 645 -13.23 20.76 -18.13
CA ARG A 645 -13.80 20.05 -19.26
C ARG A 645 -13.08 18.74 -19.51
N GLU A 646 -11.76 18.74 -19.41
CA GLU A 646 -10.93 17.54 -19.55
C GLU A 646 -11.27 16.49 -18.49
N LEU A 647 -11.42 16.87 -17.21
CA LEU A 647 -11.77 15.97 -16.12
C LEU A 647 -13.22 15.48 -16.19
N THR A 648 -14.15 16.24 -16.75
CA THR A 648 -15.53 15.80 -16.91
C THR A 648 -15.72 14.91 -18.13
N GLU A 649 -14.99 15.12 -19.21
CA GLU A 649 -15.17 14.44 -20.49
C GLU A 649 -14.24 13.23 -20.68
N LYS A 650 -12.97 13.32 -20.26
CA LYS A 650 -11.98 12.28 -20.60
C LYS A 650 -11.92 11.11 -19.61
N GLY A 651 -12.04 11.33 -18.32
CA GLY A 651 -12.06 10.29 -17.29
C GLY A 651 -11.00 9.19 -17.43
N ALA A 652 -11.24 8.07 -16.79
CA ALA A 652 -10.37 6.90 -16.92
C ALA A 652 -10.37 6.40 -18.37
N ASP A 653 -9.19 6.43 -18.99
CA ASP A 653 -9.01 6.01 -20.38
C ASP A 653 -8.90 4.49 -20.48
N PHE A 654 -10.04 3.83 -20.62
CA PHE A 654 -10.08 2.38 -20.80
C PHE A 654 -9.66 1.93 -22.19
N GLU A 655 -9.65 2.84 -23.20
CA GLU A 655 -9.12 2.52 -24.53
C GLU A 655 -7.62 2.22 -24.47
N LEU A 656 -6.87 2.93 -23.65
CA LEU A 656 -5.46 2.62 -23.41
C LEU A 656 -5.28 1.17 -22.92
N LEU A 657 -6.09 0.75 -21.95
CA LEU A 657 -6.04 -0.62 -21.42
C LEU A 657 -6.46 -1.66 -22.48
N ARG A 658 -7.45 -1.33 -23.32
CA ARG A 658 -7.85 -2.17 -24.45
C ARG A 658 -6.70 -2.31 -25.45
N MET A 659 -6.00 -1.22 -25.77
CA MET A 659 -4.83 -1.26 -26.66
C MET A 659 -3.68 -2.08 -26.06
N MET A 660 -3.60 -2.17 -24.74
CA MET A 660 -2.67 -3.06 -24.02
C MET A 660 -3.15 -4.52 -23.95
N GLY A 661 -4.22 -4.88 -24.68
CA GLY A 661 -4.77 -6.23 -24.73
C GLY A 661 -5.62 -6.60 -23.52
N ARG A 662 -6.14 -5.62 -22.74
CA ARG A 662 -7.00 -5.86 -21.59
C ARG A 662 -8.48 -5.91 -21.98
N ASP A 663 -9.24 -6.75 -21.30
CA ASP A 663 -10.66 -6.90 -21.52
C ASP A 663 -11.45 -5.86 -20.70
N VAL A 664 -11.67 -4.71 -21.29
CA VAL A 664 -12.37 -3.57 -20.69
C VAL A 664 -13.68 -3.20 -21.39
N GLY A 665 -14.18 -4.08 -22.27
CA GLY A 665 -15.33 -3.77 -23.13
C GLY A 665 -16.57 -3.31 -22.35
N ASP A 666 -16.85 -3.94 -21.22
CA ASP A 666 -17.99 -3.58 -20.36
C ASP A 666 -17.83 -2.23 -19.61
N LEU A 667 -16.64 -1.65 -19.64
CA LEU A 667 -16.31 -0.41 -18.92
C LEU A 667 -16.23 0.80 -19.82
N ILE A 668 -16.03 0.60 -21.12
CA ILE A 668 -15.94 1.69 -22.11
C ILE A 668 -17.29 2.41 -22.17
N GLY A 669 -17.28 3.71 -21.90
CA GLY A 669 -18.50 4.52 -21.88
C GLY A 669 -19.39 4.33 -20.65
N LYS A 670 -19.00 3.49 -19.68
CA LYS A 670 -19.74 3.32 -18.43
C LYS A 670 -19.69 4.59 -17.57
N THR A 671 -20.85 5.03 -17.05
CA THR A 671 -21.01 6.27 -16.31
C THR A 671 -21.74 6.09 -14.98
N ASP A 672 -21.97 4.87 -14.54
CA ASP A 672 -22.66 4.50 -13.30
C ASP A 672 -21.77 3.62 -12.41
N TYR A 673 -20.52 4.10 -12.18
CA TYR A 673 -19.52 3.38 -11.42
C TYR A 673 -19.94 3.15 -9.97
N ILE A 674 -20.70 4.09 -9.38
CA ILE A 674 -21.11 4.02 -7.98
C ILE A 674 -22.64 3.99 -7.88
N ASP A 675 -23.19 2.92 -7.30
CA ASP A 675 -24.60 2.87 -6.91
C ASP A 675 -24.80 3.63 -5.61
N PHE A 676 -25.11 4.91 -5.72
CA PHE A 676 -25.36 5.78 -4.57
C PHE A 676 -26.55 5.36 -3.72
N LYS A 677 -27.58 4.75 -4.31
CA LYS A 677 -28.75 4.28 -3.54
C LYS A 677 -28.38 3.09 -2.65
N LYS A 678 -27.58 2.15 -3.16
CA LYS A 678 -27.05 1.04 -2.36
C LYS A 678 -26.21 1.54 -1.18
N LEU A 679 -25.51 2.67 -1.34
CA LEU A 679 -24.72 3.30 -0.29
C LEU A 679 -25.53 4.17 0.68
N GLY A 680 -26.87 4.23 0.54
CA GLY A 680 -27.77 4.94 1.44
C GLY A 680 -28.05 6.40 1.08
N TYR A 681 -27.63 6.84 -0.11
CA TYR A 681 -28.03 8.15 -0.64
C TYR A 681 -29.45 8.10 -1.24
N LYS A 682 -30.12 9.24 -1.29
CA LYS A 682 -31.44 9.36 -1.99
C LYS A 682 -31.31 9.21 -3.52
N GLY A 683 -30.12 9.36 -4.05
CA GLY A 683 -29.76 9.32 -5.46
C GLY A 683 -28.41 9.97 -5.67
N ASP A 684 -28.10 10.45 -6.87
CA ASP A 684 -26.86 11.16 -7.16
C ASP A 684 -26.68 12.38 -6.21
N PRO A 685 -25.59 12.43 -5.43
CA PRO A 685 -25.34 13.51 -4.46
C PRO A 685 -25.32 14.92 -5.05
N ILE A 686 -25.03 15.07 -6.33
CA ILE A 686 -25.09 16.39 -7.01
C ILE A 686 -26.51 16.92 -7.04
N LEU A 687 -27.52 16.04 -7.22
CA LEU A 687 -28.93 16.42 -7.29
C LEU A 687 -29.62 16.43 -5.93
N TYR A 688 -29.27 15.50 -5.05
CA TYR A 688 -29.97 15.23 -3.80
C TYR A 688 -29.18 15.64 -2.55
N GLY A 689 -27.98 16.18 -2.71
CA GLY A 689 -27.09 16.53 -1.63
C GLY A 689 -26.23 15.38 -1.13
N GLY A 690 -25.03 15.72 -0.70
CA GLY A 690 -24.05 14.79 -0.16
C GLY A 690 -24.25 14.47 1.33
N ARG A 691 -23.45 13.56 1.85
CA ARG A 691 -23.37 13.25 3.27
C ARG A 691 -22.69 14.40 4.03
N PHE A 692 -23.28 14.84 5.14
CA PHE A 692 -22.63 15.78 6.06
C PHE A 692 -21.60 15.01 6.91
N THR A 693 -20.32 15.17 6.60
CA THR A 693 -19.23 14.48 7.31
C THR A 693 -18.70 15.26 8.52
N ARG A 694 -19.06 16.54 8.67
CA ARG A 694 -18.67 17.34 9.82
C ARG A 694 -19.65 17.18 10.96
N LEU A 695 -19.23 16.46 12.00
CA LEU A 695 -19.89 16.58 13.30
C LEU A 695 -19.73 18.01 13.82
N PRO A 696 -20.78 18.59 14.47
CA PRO A 696 -20.66 19.87 15.14
C PRO A 696 -19.45 19.90 16.07
N LEU A 697 -18.79 21.06 16.17
CA LEU A 697 -17.70 21.31 17.13
C LEU A 697 -18.21 21.00 18.54
N GLY A 698 -17.83 19.93 19.15
CA GLY A 698 -18.31 19.42 20.45
C GLY A 698 -18.81 17.97 20.41
N GLN A 699 -19.07 17.41 19.24
CA GLN A 699 -19.43 16.00 19.06
C GLN A 699 -18.32 15.17 18.36
N ARG A 700 -17.13 15.75 18.19
CA ARG A 700 -15.99 15.00 17.65
C ARG A 700 -15.51 14.02 18.72
N PRO A 701 -15.47 12.72 18.45
CA PRO A 701 -14.82 11.79 19.37
C PRO A 701 -13.36 12.24 19.54
N GLU A 702 -12.92 12.30 20.79
CA GLU A 702 -11.51 12.52 21.08
C GLU A 702 -10.66 11.51 20.33
N LYS A 703 -9.54 11.96 19.79
CA LYS A 703 -8.55 11.08 19.17
C LYS A 703 -8.08 10.09 20.25
N ARG A 704 -8.53 8.86 20.18
CA ARG A 704 -7.95 7.75 20.92
C ARG A 704 -6.80 7.14 20.15
#